data_a79b91b3194200935e8dc6c92bf2cf4c
#
_entry.id   a79b91b3194200935e8dc6c92bf2cf4c
#
_cell.length_a   1.000
_cell.length_b   1.000
_cell.length_c   1.000
_cell.angle_alpha   90.00
_cell.angle_beta   90.00
_cell.angle_gamma   90.00
#
_symmetry.space_group_name_H-M   'P 1'
#
loop_
_entity.id
_entity.type
_entity.pdbx_description
1 polymer ?
#
loop_
_entity_poly.entity_id
_entity_poly.type
_entity_poly.pdbx_seq_one_letter_code
_entity_poly.pdbx_strand_id
1 'polypeptide(L)'
;SPPRRTARPGPAPAGIAQPQDEIIVTASKTDLPHSHFAGVATLLDGGDLAFGGERGMESILARMATVSSTHLGSGRNKLFIRGIADSSFTGPTQSTVGQYLGDIRLSYNAPDPDLRLYDVDSVEILEGPQGTLYGAGSLGGIIRVVPKAPSLDRMELQAIAGASVTQHGDPGGDLGVIANVPAGERHALRLVGYMLSDGGYIDNPVRGQDDVNRVAIRGGRATLRLDAGDDWTVDLGGVYQATTSRDAQYADKDAPPLTRYSLVEQKARARYGMATLVVAKDWGDLHFQSSNAFIRHRLFERFDASGADGDPRVLDQANRTRMFVSETRVSRPFHEGLGWVVGASFVDNRTRQKREYGELSFQAPITGVTNRITEFTGYGEATFEVLPKLLVEGGLRLSHARLGGSGEDVPFALALAQRAVTAHRTETDLLPSFSVLAKPVRNVTLYARYQEGFRPGGLAIDSNFVRRFRNDQVRTWEGGVRLGEKGRTPFDAHLSVSYSRWRDIQADFIDSNGFPSTANIGDGRITSISGAVAVQPVPSLSLEAGAVYNHSRVDELFAGELRTIATRFSANGEAPEFSALLTRLGQIPNIARYALRGAFNYALPIGDEDLRINGWAHYVGPSRLGIGPILGEGQGDYVDTGLAARLGNERRGLSVTLTNLLDARGNRFALGTPFVEGSAGYLTPLRPRTLRIAIDVAY
;
A
#
# COMPACT_ATOMS: atom_id res chain seq x y z
N SER A 1 -24.15 -18.01 57.69
CA SER A 1 -22.78 -17.68 57.28
C SER A 1 -22.82 -17.04 55.90
N PRO A 2 -22.26 -15.81 55.72
CA PRO A 2 -22.25 -15.14 54.43
C PRO A 2 -21.14 -15.71 53.50
N PRO A 3 -21.29 -15.67 52.19
CA PRO A 3 -20.31 -16.21 51.27
C PRO A 3 -19.07 -15.30 51.24
N ARG A 4 -17.89 -15.91 51.28
CA ARG A 4 -16.59 -15.25 51.14
C ARG A 4 -16.50 -14.59 49.73
N ARG A 5 -16.29 -13.28 49.72
CA ARG A 5 -15.83 -12.53 48.56
C ARG A 5 -14.43 -13.03 48.18
N THR A 6 -14.32 -13.71 47.04
CA THR A 6 -13.02 -13.95 46.41
C THR A 6 -12.48 -12.61 45.92
N ALA A 7 -11.30 -12.24 46.40
CA ALA A 7 -10.57 -11.06 45.95
C ALA A 7 -10.27 -11.21 44.44
N ARG A 8 -10.61 -10.18 43.64
CA ARG A 8 -10.14 -10.05 42.27
C ARG A 8 -8.62 -9.98 42.30
N PRO A 9 -7.88 -10.72 41.47
CA PRO A 9 -6.45 -10.48 41.31
C PRO A 9 -6.25 -9.06 40.81
N GLY A 10 -5.34 -8.34 41.44
CA GLY A 10 -4.90 -7.02 41.01
C GLY A 10 -4.25 -7.09 39.61
N PRO A 11 -4.17 -5.95 38.87
CA PRO A 11 -3.52 -5.91 37.58
C PRO A 11 -2.08 -6.40 37.70
N ALA A 12 -1.70 -7.34 36.84
CA ALA A 12 -0.32 -7.80 36.73
C ALA A 12 0.58 -6.64 36.29
N PRO A 13 1.82 -6.53 36.81
CA PRO A 13 2.74 -5.49 36.37
C PRO A 13 3.01 -5.64 34.88
N ALA A 14 2.85 -4.54 34.13
CA ALA A 14 3.21 -4.45 32.73
C ALA A 14 4.71 -4.72 32.58
N GLY A 15 5.08 -5.87 32.00
CA GLY A 15 6.50 -6.25 31.82
C GLY A 15 6.78 -7.75 31.79
N ILE A 16 5.81 -8.58 32.19
CA ILE A 16 5.93 -10.03 31.95
C ILE A 16 5.08 -10.33 30.72
N ALA A 17 5.73 -10.68 29.62
CA ALA A 17 5.05 -11.26 28.47
C ALA A 17 4.24 -12.45 28.98
N GLN A 18 2.93 -12.25 29.15
CA GLN A 18 2.02 -13.38 29.28
C GLN A 18 2.20 -14.24 28.01
N PRO A 19 2.04 -15.58 28.09
CA PRO A 19 2.00 -16.38 26.89
C PRO A 19 0.96 -15.75 25.98
N GLN A 20 1.43 -15.10 24.90
CA GLN A 20 0.55 -14.45 23.94
C GLN A 20 -0.32 -15.54 23.34
N ASP A 21 -1.61 -15.28 23.24
CA ASP A 21 -2.53 -16.13 22.51
C ASP A 21 -1.94 -16.37 21.11
N GLU A 22 -2.27 -17.52 20.53
CA GLU A 22 -1.79 -17.89 19.21
C GLU A 22 -2.11 -16.78 18.19
N ILE A 23 -1.09 -16.29 17.47
CA ILE A 23 -1.27 -15.23 16.47
C ILE A 23 -2.10 -15.78 15.31
N ILE A 24 -3.26 -15.16 15.05
CA ILE A 24 -4.18 -15.55 14.00
C ILE A 24 -3.99 -14.65 12.78
N VAL A 25 -3.90 -15.25 11.60
CA VAL A 25 -3.88 -14.54 10.30
C VAL A 25 -5.32 -14.43 9.81
N THR A 26 -5.99 -13.34 10.16
CA THR A 26 -7.40 -13.16 9.78
C THR A 26 -7.56 -12.83 8.30
N ALA A 27 -6.49 -12.34 7.64
CA ALA A 27 -6.43 -12.19 6.19
C ALA A 27 -6.51 -13.52 5.42
N SER A 28 -6.32 -14.68 6.07
CA SER A 28 -6.59 -15.99 5.46
C SER A 28 -8.07 -16.28 5.24
N LYS A 29 -8.98 -15.46 5.82
CA LYS A 29 -10.43 -15.64 5.82
C LYS A 29 -10.93 -16.94 6.48
N THR A 30 -10.03 -17.72 7.05
CA THR A 30 -10.30 -18.97 7.82
C THR A 30 -9.71 -18.88 9.22
N ASP A 31 -9.28 -17.67 9.64
CA ASP A 31 -8.63 -17.43 10.94
C ASP A 31 -7.52 -18.45 11.24
N LEU A 32 -6.67 -18.64 10.22
CA LEU A 32 -5.61 -19.63 10.27
C LEU A 32 -4.51 -19.18 11.25
N PRO A 33 -4.11 -20.03 12.20
CA PRO A 33 -2.96 -19.73 13.05
C PRO A 33 -1.72 -19.40 12.22
N HIS A 34 -0.96 -18.38 12.60
CA HIS A 34 0.26 -17.99 11.87
C HIS A 34 1.22 -19.18 11.69
N SER A 35 1.29 -20.07 12.69
CA SER A 35 2.10 -21.28 12.63
C SER A 35 1.64 -22.29 11.55
N HIS A 36 0.41 -22.16 11.04
CA HIS A 36 -0.19 -23.02 10.00
C HIS A 36 -0.31 -22.33 8.64
N PHE A 37 0.02 -21.05 8.55
CA PHE A 37 -0.04 -20.32 7.28
C PHE A 37 1.17 -20.67 6.40
N ALA A 38 0.93 -21.22 5.21
CA ALA A 38 1.97 -21.56 4.23
C ALA A 38 2.36 -20.32 3.41
N GLY A 39 3.24 -19.50 3.94
CA GLY A 39 3.67 -18.26 3.29
C GLY A 39 4.26 -17.27 4.28
N VAL A 40 4.57 -16.05 3.82
CA VAL A 40 4.98 -14.95 4.68
C VAL A 40 3.79 -14.06 4.98
N ALA A 41 3.42 -14.02 6.24
CA ALA A 41 2.41 -13.12 6.79
C ALA A 41 3.06 -12.28 7.89
N THR A 42 3.01 -10.96 7.76
CA THR A 42 3.51 -10.03 8.78
C THR A 42 2.33 -9.33 9.43
N LEU A 43 2.27 -9.40 10.76
CA LEU A 43 1.28 -8.70 11.57
C LEU A 43 1.98 -7.57 12.31
N LEU A 44 1.53 -6.35 12.06
CA LEU A 44 1.99 -5.14 12.76
C LEU A 44 0.90 -4.71 13.74
N ASP A 45 1.26 -4.61 15.01
CA ASP A 45 0.35 -4.16 16.07
C ASP A 45 0.01 -2.67 15.90
N GLY A 46 -1.24 -2.28 16.12
CA GLY A 46 -1.70 -0.91 15.96
C GLY A 46 -1.06 0.07 16.96
N GLY A 47 -0.76 -0.39 18.16
CA GLY A 47 -0.05 0.41 19.16
C GLY A 47 1.40 0.68 18.76
N ASP A 48 2.07 -0.31 18.14
CA ASP A 48 3.42 -0.14 17.61
C ASP A 48 3.43 0.76 16.36
N LEU A 49 2.37 0.74 15.56
CA LEU A 49 2.21 1.66 14.41
C LEU A 49 1.99 3.11 14.86
N ALA A 50 1.22 3.32 15.92
CA ALA A 50 0.97 4.64 16.49
C ALA A 50 2.19 5.21 17.22
N PHE A 51 3.08 4.34 17.71
CA PHE A 51 4.29 4.73 18.43
C PHE A 51 5.25 5.50 17.52
N GLY A 52 5.62 6.69 17.93
CA GLY A 52 6.46 7.61 17.16
C GLY A 52 5.70 8.53 16.21
N GLY A 53 4.37 8.50 16.23
CA GLY A 53 3.49 9.33 15.40
C GLY A 53 3.00 8.61 14.15
N GLU A 54 1.77 8.92 13.81
CA GLU A 54 1.08 8.31 12.69
C GLU A 54 1.57 8.89 11.36
N ARG A 55 1.99 8.04 10.42
CA ARG A 55 2.53 8.43 9.10
C ARG A 55 1.88 7.69 7.92
N GLY A 56 0.71 7.06 8.12
CA GLY A 56 0.03 6.30 7.08
C GLY A 56 0.86 5.11 6.59
N MET A 57 0.84 4.86 5.29
CA MET A 57 1.60 3.76 4.67
C MET A 57 3.12 3.88 4.85
N GLU A 58 3.66 5.06 5.09
CA GLU A 58 5.09 5.23 5.42
C GLU A 58 5.49 4.51 6.71
N SER A 59 4.56 4.33 7.64
CA SER A 59 4.78 3.52 8.85
C SER A 59 5.01 2.05 8.54
N ILE A 60 4.39 1.55 7.49
CA ILE A 60 4.58 0.17 6.99
C ILE A 60 5.90 0.05 6.23
N LEU A 61 6.20 1.00 5.34
CA LEU A 61 7.46 1.03 4.59
C LEU A 61 8.68 1.01 5.51
N ALA A 62 8.66 1.77 6.60
CA ALA A 62 9.74 1.80 7.58
C ALA A 62 9.92 0.47 8.34
N ARG A 63 8.91 -0.41 8.35
CA ARG A 63 8.92 -1.68 9.08
C ARG A 63 9.15 -2.92 8.22
N MET A 64 9.10 -2.77 6.89
CA MET A 64 9.15 -3.89 5.94
C MET A 64 10.25 -3.70 4.90
N ALA A 65 11.23 -4.58 4.86
CA ALA A 65 12.24 -4.58 3.79
C ALA A 65 11.69 -5.01 2.43
N THR A 66 10.58 -5.76 2.41
CA THR A 66 9.95 -6.32 1.20
C THR A 66 8.97 -5.38 0.53
N VAL A 67 8.60 -4.26 1.18
CA VAL A 67 7.62 -3.29 0.68
C VAL A 67 8.35 -2.03 0.18
N SER A 68 8.00 -1.56 -0.99
CA SER A 68 8.53 -0.33 -1.58
C SER A 68 7.41 0.57 -2.12
N SER A 69 7.74 1.80 -2.47
CA SER A 69 6.78 2.82 -2.92
C SER A 69 7.35 3.67 -4.04
N THR A 70 6.47 4.35 -4.79
CA THR A 70 6.84 5.39 -5.75
C THR A 70 7.18 6.74 -5.12
N HIS A 71 6.91 6.95 -3.83
CA HIS A 71 7.22 8.19 -3.11
C HIS A 71 6.76 9.50 -3.78
N LEU A 72 5.70 9.46 -4.58
CA LEU A 72 5.12 10.65 -5.24
C LEU A 72 4.43 11.61 -4.25
N GLY A 73 4.11 11.11 -3.07
CA GLY A 73 3.43 11.83 -2.00
C GLY A 73 2.15 11.14 -1.54
N SER A 74 1.65 11.56 -0.38
CA SER A 74 0.45 10.97 0.23
C SER A 74 -0.76 11.02 -0.69
N GLY A 75 -1.45 9.88 -0.86
CA GLY A 75 -2.58 9.71 -1.76
C GLY A 75 -2.22 9.66 -3.25
N ARG A 76 -0.92 9.58 -3.58
CA ARG A 76 -0.40 9.45 -4.96
C ARG A 76 0.53 8.25 -5.11
N ASN A 77 0.91 7.62 -4.01
CA ASN A 77 1.87 6.52 -4.01
C ASN A 77 1.26 5.22 -4.54
N LYS A 78 2.08 4.45 -5.24
CA LYS A 78 1.85 3.03 -5.50
C LYS A 78 2.77 2.22 -4.59
N LEU A 79 2.25 1.15 -4.02
CA LEU A 79 3.02 0.22 -3.21
C LEU A 79 3.33 -1.05 -3.99
N PHE A 80 4.49 -1.63 -3.72
CA PHE A 80 4.99 -2.85 -4.33
C PHE A 80 5.51 -3.80 -3.26
N ILE A 81 5.31 -5.09 -3.45
CA ILE A 81 5.81 -6.14 -2.54
C ILE A 81 6.67 -7.11 -3.35
N ARG A 82 7.85 -7.48 -2.80
CA ARG A 82 8.80 -8.45 -3.37
C ARG A 82 9.13 -8.20 -4.84
N GLY A 83 9.24 -6.92 -5.22
CA GLY A 83 9.63 -6.57 -6.56
C GLY A 83 8.57 -6.75 -7.64
N ILE A 84 7.31 -7.05 -7.32
CA ILE A 84 6.21 -6.98 -8.27
C ILE A 84 5.83 -5.52 -8.44
N ALA A 85 6.68 -4.79 -9.16
CA ALA A 85 6.52 -3.36 -9.40
C ALA A 85 6.22 -3.11 -10.88
N ASP A 86 5.20 -2.31 -11.14
CA ASP A 86 4.86 -1.86 -12.47
C ASP A 86 5.42 -0.46 -12.74
N SER A 87 4.61 0.40 -13.19
CA SER A 87 4.90 1.77 -13.54
C SER A 87 4.83 2.74 -12.36
N SER A 88 5.36 3.90 -12.61
CA SER A 88 5.62 4.97 -11.66
C SER A 88 4.57 6.06 -11.67
N PHE A 89 3.55 5.97 -12.51
CA PHE A 89 2.61 7.06 -12.80
C PHE A 89 1.18 6.67 -12.44
N THR A 90 0.32 7.66 -12.20
CA THR A 90 -1.11 7.45 -12.02
C THR A 90 -1.79 7.23 -13.37
N GLY A 91 -1.99 5.99 -13.75
CA GLY A 91 -2.63 5.57 -14.98
C GLY A 91 -3.97 4.85 -14.74
N PRO A 92 -4.55 4.27 -15.79
CA PRO A 92 -5.78 3.51 -15.69
C PRO A 92 -5.61 2.10 -15.10
N THR A 93 -4.39 1.68 -14.79
CA THR A 93 -4.07 0.34 -14.28
C THR A 93 -4.45 0.17 -12.81
N GLN A 94 -4.67 -1.07 -12.40
CA GLN A 94 -4.76 -1.42 -10.98
C GLN A 94 -3.39 -1.39 -10.32
N SER A 95 -3.39 -1.24 -8.98
CA SER A 95 -2.23 -1.52 -8.13
C SER A 95 -1.80 -2.99 -8.24
N THR A 96 -0.51 -3.27 -8.04
CA THR A 96 -0.01 -4.65 -7.90
C THR A 96 -0.17 -5.19 -6.48
N VAL A 97 -0.48 -4.33 -5.52
CA VAL A 97 -0.75 -4.66 -4.11
C VAL A 97 -2.18 -4.24 -3.78
N GLY A 98 -3.00 -5.18 -3.32
CA GLY A 98 -4.35 -4.90 -2.86
C GLY A 98 -4.33 -4.25 -1.47
N GLN A 99 -5.03 -3.13 -1.30
CA GLN A 99 -5.19 -2.48 0.01
C GLN A 99 -6.64 -2.59 0.49
N TYR A 100 -6.80 -2.95 1.77
CA TYR A 100 -8.09 -3.25 2.38
C TYR A 100 -8.24 -2.54 3.73
N LEU A 101 -9.44 -2.11 4.04
CA LEU A 101 -9.87 -1.71 5.39
C LEU A 101 -10.87 -2.76 5.89
N GLY A 102 -10.47 -3.55 6.89
CA GLY A 102 -11.16 -4.80 7.19
C GLY A 102 -11.16 -5.71 5.96
N ASP A 103 -12.32 -6.15 5.52
CA ASP A 103 -12.47 -6.99 4.32
C ASP A 103 -12.87 -6.19 3.07
N ILE A 104 -12.92 -4.87 3.18
CA ILE A 104 -13.36 -3.98 2.10
C ILE A 104 -12.16 -3.44 1.34
N ARG A 105 -12.11 -3.68 0.06
CA ARG A 105 -11.10 -3.14 -0.84
C ARG A 105 -11.23 -1.62 -0.93
N LEU A 106 -10.09 -0.89 -0.79
CA LEU A 106 -10.07 0.57 -0.79
C LEU A 106 -10.19 1.20 -2.17
N SER A 107 -9.62 0.57 -3.19
CA SER A 107 -9.65 1.10 -4.55
C SER A 107 -9.60 -0.02 -5.59
N TYR A 108 -10.03 0.28 -6.81
CA TYR A 108 -9.83 -0.59 -7.96
C TYR A 108 -8.61 -0.15 -8.78
N ASN A 109 -8.52 1.12 -9.09
CA ASN A 109 -7.39 1.71 -9.81
C ASN A 109 -6.44 2.41 -8.83
N ALA A 110 -5.14 2.35 -9.10
CA ALA A 110 -4.14 3.09 -8.34
C ALA A 110 -4.27 4.62 -8.56
N PRO A 111 -3.83 5.45 -7.63
CA PRO A 111 -3.28 5.10 -6.32
C PRO A 111 -4.37 4.81 -5.28
N ASP A 112 -3.99 4.11 -4.23
CA ASP A 112 -4.83 3.95 -3.05
C ASP A 112 -4.87 5.25 -2.21
N PRO A 113 -5.90 5.44 -1.35
CA PRO A 113 -6.12 6.72 -0.66
C PRO A 113 -5.09 7.08 0.41
N ASP A 114 -4.15 6.21 0.77
CA ASP A 114 -3.19 6.38 1.88
C ASP A 114 -3.89 6.82 3.17
N LEU A 115 -4.85 6.02 3.63
CA LEU A 115 -5.61 6.30 4.85
C LEU A 115 -4.69 6.36 6.07
N ARG A 116 -4.95 7.31 6.97
CA ARG A 116 -4.20 7.40 8.23
C ARG A 116 -4.59 6.28 9.17
N LEU A 117 -3.58 5.73 9.85
CA LEU A 117 -3.68 4.50 10.66
C LEU A 117 -4.03 4.80 12.12
N TYR A 118 -4.77 5.89 12.39
CA TYR A 118 -5.30 6.14 13.74
C TYR A 118 -6.30 5.04 14.14
N ASP A 119 -6.19 4.58 15.37
CA ASP A 119 -7.13 3.65 15.96
C ASP A 119 -7.32 2.36 15.14
N VAL A 120 -6.21 1.78 14.72
CA VAL A 120 -6.17 0.44 14.14
C VAL A 120 -5.81 -0.59 15.20
N ASP A 121 -6.34 -1.79 15.04
CA ASP A 121 -5.98 -2.94 15.85
C ASP A 121 -4.66 -3.54 15.35
N SER A 122 -4.61 -3.79 14.05
CA SER A 122 -3.44 -4.37 13.41
C SER A 122 -3.38 -4.02 11.92
N VAL A 123 -2.21 -4.26 11.32
CA VAL A 123 -2.04 -4.31 9.87
C VAL A 123 -1.46 -5.67 9.51
N GLU A 124 -2.16 -6.38 8.63
CA GLU A 124 -1.76 -7.67 8.11
C GLU A 124 -1.22 -7.53 6.70
N ILE A 125 -0.03 -8.05 6.44
CA ILE A 125 0.62 -8.03 5.14
C ILE A 125 0.86 -9.46 4.70
N LEU A 126 0.17 -9.88 3.62
CA LEU A 126 0.43 -11.17 2.99
C LEU A 126 1.28 -10.94 1.75
N GLU A 127 2.45 -11.56 1.73
CA GLU A 127 3.40 -11.42 0.64
C GLU A 127 3.20 -12.51 -0.43
N GLY A 128 3.44 -12.14 -1.68
CA GLY A 128 3.19 -12.97 -2.85
C GLY A 128 1.73 -12.90 -3.33
N PRO A 129 1.41 -13.46 -4.51
CA PRO A 129 0.08 -13.37 -5.09
C PRO A 129 -1.02 -13.89 -4.16
N GLN A 130 -2.14 -13.19 -4.10
CA GLN A 130 -3.31 -13.53 -3.30
C GLN A 130 -4.58 -13.60 -4.16
N GLY A 131 -4.43 -13.99 -5.43
CA GLY A 131 -5.52 -13.96 -6.41
C GLY A 131 -6.71 -14.81 -6.02
N THR A 132 -6.52 -15.96 -5.41
CA THR A 132 -7.62 -16.88 -5.02
C THR A 132 -8.57 -16.24 -4.01
N LEU A 133 -8.08 -15.67 -2.93
CA LEU A 133 -8.93 -15.07 -1.89
C LEU A 133 -9.30 -13.61 -2.16
N TYR A 134 -8.40 -12.83 -2.79
CA TYR A 134 -8.53 -11.38 -2.92
C TYR A 134 -8.75 -10.89 -4.35
N GLY A 135 -8.54 -11.74 -5.35
CA GLY A 135 -8.85 -11.45 -6.75
C GLY A 135 -7.90 -10.46 -7.41
N ALA A 136 -8.45 -9.66 -8.31
CA ALA A 136 -7.70 -8.74 -9.15
C ALA A 136 -6.87 -7.72 -8.35
N GLY A 137 -5.65 -7.37 -8.84
CA GLY A 137 -4.79 -6.37 -8.21
C GLY A 137 -4.10 -6.82 -6.92
N SER A 138 -3.90 -8.12 -6.74
CA SER A 138 -3.15 -8.72 -5.64
C SER A 138 -1.97 -9.56 -6.12
N LEU A 139 -1.22 -9.02 -7.10
CA LEU A 139 -0.11 -9.73 -7.74
C LEU A 139 1.10 -9.89 -6.83
N GLY A 140 1.46 -8.84 -6.10
CA GLY A 140 2.59 -8.81 -5.18
C GLY A 140 2.19 -9.19 -3.75
N GLY A 141 0.91 -9.07 -3.44
CA GLY A 141 0.38 -9.31 -2.10
C GLY A 141 -0.78 -8.39 -1.74
N ILE A 142 -1.11 -8.38 -0.46
CA ILE A 142 -2.13 -7.49 0.10
C ILE A 142 -1.63 -6.81 1.38
N ILE A 143 -2.20 -5.65 1.66
CA ILE A 143 -2.08 -4.94 2.93
C ILE A 143 -3.50 -4.74 3.46
N ARG A 144 -3.81 -5.36 4.59
CA ARG A 144 -5.11 -5.28 5.23
C ARG A 144 -5.01 -4.53 6.55
N VAL A 145 -5.63 -3.36 6.61
CA VAL A 145 -5.73 -2.57 7.83
C VAL A 145 -6.96 -3.02 8.59
N VAL A 146 -6.79 -3.50 9.81
CA VAL A 146 -7.88 -3.91 10.70
C VAL A 146 -8.19 -2.77 11.66
N PRO A 147 -9.30 -2.06 11.52
CA PRO A 147 -9.67 -1.00 12.45
C PRO A 147 -10.15 -1.59 13.78
N LYS A 148 -9.95 -0.86 14.89
CA LYS A 148 -10.57 -1.25 16.15
C LYS A 148 -12.08 -1.20 16.03
N ALA A 149 -12.73 -2.28 16.48
CA ALA A 149 -14.17 -2.40 16.49
C ALA A 149 -14.79 -1.55 17.60
N PRO A 150 -16.04 -1.07 17.46
CA PRO A 150 -16.78 -0.50 18.56
C PRO A 150 -16.95 -1.50 19.72
N SER A 151 -16.67 -1.06 20.95
CA SER A 151 -16.89 -1.84 22.18
C SER A 151 -18.24 -1.51 22.77
N LEU A 152 -19.05 -2.53 23.08
CA LEU A 152 -20.36 -2.37 23.73
C LEU A 152 -20.24 -2.07 25.22
N ASP A 153 -19.10 -2.37 25.85
CA ASP A 153 -18.93 -2.37 27.31
C ASP A 153 -18.12 -1.19 27.84
N ARG A 154 -17.35 -0.49 26.98
CA ARG A 154 -16.38 0.50 27.43
C ARG A 154 -16.60 1.85 26.78
N MET A 155 -16.66 2.88 27.59
CA MET A 155 -16.48 4.25 27.12
C MET A 155 -14.99 4.53 27.03
N GLU A 156 -14.51 5.04 25.90
CA GLU A 156 -13.13 5.41 25.68
C GLU A 156 -13.07 6.80 25.03
N LEU A 157 -12.17 7.63 25.50
CA LEU A 157 -11.83 8.90 24.87
C LEU A 157 -10.32 9.03 24.82
N GLN A 158 -9.74 9.20 23.66
CA GLN A 158 -8.31 9.40 23.50
C GLN A 158 -8.05 10.62 22.63
N ALA A 159 -7.05 11.42 22.99
CA ALA A 159 -6.55 12.53 22.19
C ALA A 159 -5.03 12.46 22.08
N ILE A 160 -4.53 12.79 20.89
CA ILE A 160 -3.10 12.84 20.58
C ILE A 160 -2.85 14.17 19.90
N ALA A 161 -1.86 14.93 20.38
CA ALA A 161 -1.45 16.18 19.76
C ALA A 161 0.07 16.25 19.66
N GLY A 162 0.58 16.57 18.48
CA GLY A 162 2.00 16.66 18.19
C GLY A 162 2.38 17.92 17.43
N ALA A 163 3.61 18.38 17.66
CA ALA A 163 4.25 19.43 16.89
C ALA A 163 5.60 18.93 16.37
N SER A 164 5.97 19.34 15.16
CA SER A 164 7.22 18.92 14.54
C SER A 164 7.98 20.09 13.93
N VAL A 165 9.30 19.98 13.94
CA VAL A 165 10.21 20.89 13.25
C VAL A 165 11.13 20.09 12.35
N THR A 166 11.26 20.55 11.12
CA THR A 166 12.09 19.92 10.09
C THR A 166 13.30 20.81 9.85
N GLN A 167 14.49 20.21 9.79
CA GLN A 167 15.71 20.93 9.47
C GLN A 167 15.60 21.53 8.06
N HIS A 168 15.86 22.84 7.95
CA HIS A 168 15.67 23.58 6.67
C HIS A 168 14.25 23.46 6.11
N GLY A 169 13.23 23.53 6.95
CA GLY A 169 11.85 23.43 6.51
C GLY A 169 10.86 24.06 7.50
N ASP A 170 9.64 24.17 7.06
CA ASP A 170 8.51 24.68 7.82
C ASP A 170 8.10 23.75 8.97
N PRO A 171 7.57 24.30 10.08
CA PRO A 171 6.99 23.49 11.15
C PRO A 171 5.74 22.74 10.68
N GLY A 172 5.49 21.62 11.36
CA GLY A 172 4.30 20.79 11.16
C GLY A 172 3.58 20.50 12.49
N GLY A 173 2.46 19.79 12.40
CA GLY A 173 1.71 19.36 13.57
C GLY A 173 0.59 18.41 13.24
N ASP A 174 0.15 17.65 14.22
CA ASP A 174 -0.92 16.67 14.09
C ASP A 174 -1.83 16.65 15.32
N LEU A 175 -3.08 16.33 15.09
CA LEU A 175 -4.12 16.13 16.11
C LEU A 175 -4.97 14.93 15.73
N GLY A 176 -5.16 14.01 16.67
CA GLY A 176 -6.08 12.88 16.55
C GLY A 176 -6.99 12.79 17.77
N VAL A 177 -8.25 12.45 17.55
CA VAL A 177 -9.24 12.20 18.62
C VAL A 177 -9.96 10.90 18.30
N ILE A 178 -10.08 10.05 19.31
CA ILE A 178 -10.74 8.75 19.23
C ILE A 178 -11.77 8.70 20.36
N ALA A 179 -12.99 8.27 20.04
CA ALA A 179 -14.03 8.08 21.04
C ALA A 179 -14.77 6.77 20.79
N ASN A 180 -15.04 5.99 21.84
CA ASN A 180 -15.96 4.88 21.82
C ASN A 180 -17.08 5.15 22.81
N VAL A 181 -18.31 5.16 22.34
CA VAL A 181 -19.49 5.50 23.12
C VAL A 181 -20.51 4.35 23.05
N PRO A 182 -20.59 3.50 24.09
CA PRO A 182 -21.68 2.54 24.20
C PRO A 182 -23.02 3.29 24.38
N ALA A 183 -24.06 2.79 23.71
CA ALA A 183 -25.41 3.33 23.79
C ALA A 183 -26.39 2.21 24.16
N GLY A 184 -26.52 1.94 25.46
CA GLY A 184 -27.20 0.76 25.98
C GLY A 184 -26.34 -0.51 25.84
N GLU A 185 -26.96 -1.67 25.93
CA GLU A 185 -26.27 -2.97 25.95
C GLU A 185 -25.95 -3.54 24.56
N ARG A 186 -26.56 -2.99 23.51
CA ARG A 186 -26.55 -3.57 22.15
C ARG A 186 -26.03 -2.64 21.06
N HIS A 187 -25.62 -1.43 21.41
CA HIS A 187 -25.16 -0.45 20.42
C HIS A 187 -23.90 0.24 20.91
N ALA A 188 -22.98 0.50 19.99
CA ALA A 188 -21.81 1.32 20.27
C ALA A 188 -21.43 2.13 19.04
N LEU A 189 -20.99 3.35 19.26
CA LEU A 189 -20.46 4.23 18.23
C LEU A 189 -18.98 4.48 18.49
N ARG A 190 -18.14 4.15 17.51
CA ARG A 190 -16.70 4.48 17.52
C ARG A 190 -16.40 5.57 16.51
N LEU A 191 -15.75 6.62 16.96
CA LEU A 191 -15.42 7.81 16.17
C LEU A 191 -13.92 8.04 16.19
N VAL A 192 -13.36 8.38 15.05
CA VAL A 192 -11.97 8.79 14.87
C VAL A 192 -11.95 10.04 14.03
N GLY A 193 -11.31 11.09 14.50
CA GLY A 193 -11.09 12.33 13.75
C GLY A 193 -9.64 12.73 13.80
N TYR A 194 -9.08 13.24 12.71
CA TYR A 194 -7.70 13.68 12.66
C TYR A 194 -7.45 14.80 11.67
N MET A 195 -6.42 15.58 11.97
CA MET A 195 -5.83 16.57 11.08
C MET A 195 -4.32 16.59 11.27
N LEU A 196 -3.60 16.77 10.19
CA LEU A 196 -2.15 16.91 10.23
C LEU A 196 -1.68 17.84 9.10
N SER A 197 -0.57 18.50 9.34
CA SER A 197 0.13 19.35 8.37
C SER A 197 1.63 19.07 8.48
N ASP A 198 2.19 18.49 7.43
CA ASP A 198 3.63 18.32 7.28
C ASP A 198 4.19 19.56 6.60
N GLY A 199 5.08 20.29 7.25
CA GLY A 199 5.75 21.48 6.70
C GLY A 199 6.53 21.15 5.42
N GLY A 200 6.66 22.10 4.51
CA GLY A 200 7.51 21.98 3.34
C GLY A 200 8.99 22.01 3.70
N TYR A 201 9.85 21.63 2.75
CA TYR A 201 11.31 21.62 2.90
C TYR A 201 12.04 21.69 1.54
N ILE A 202 11.33 21.96 0.46
CA ILE A 202 11.89 22.14 -0.89
C ILE A 202 11.68 23.60 -1.30
N ASP A 203 12.76 24.25 -1.73
CA ASP A 203 12.73 25.64 -2.16
C ASP A 203 12.58 25.76 -3.68
N ASN A 204 11.89 26.81 -4.12
CA ASN A 204 11.76 27.15 -5.52
C ASN A 204 12.19 28.60 -5.79
N PRO A 205 13.49 28.86 -6.04
CA PRO A 205 14.00 30.20 -6.26
C PRO A 205 13.41 30.92 -7.48
N VAL A 206 13.04 30.19 -8.53
CA VAL A 206 12.42 30.77 -9.74
C VAL A 206 11.11 31.47 -9.41
N ARG A 207 10.36 30.93 -8.46
CA ARG A 207 9.10 31.53 -7.99
C ARG A 207 9.29 32.38 -6.73
N GLY A 208 10.53 32.49 -6.21
CA GLY A 208 10.80 33.21 -4.97
C GLY A 208 10.05 32.62 -3.76
N GLN A 209 9.94 31.31 -3.66
CA GLN A 209 9.17 30.62 -2.63
C GLN A 209 10.03 29.56 -1.95
N ASP A 210 9.98 29.55 -0.63
CA ASP A 210 10.62 28.55 0.21
C ASP A 210 9.59 27.52 0.66
N ASP A 211 10.06 26.31 1.02
CA ASP A 211 9.28 25.24 1.65
C ASP A 211 7.97 24.90 0.91
N VAL A 212 8.02 24.83 -0.42
CA VAL A 212 6.80 24.79 -1.28
C VAL A 212 5.97 23.52 -1.13
N ASN A 213 6.56 22.41 -0.68
CA ASN A 213 5.97 21.07 -0.76
C ASN A 213 5.18 20.62 0.49
N ARG A 214 4.54 21.57 1.18
CA ARG A 214 3.66 21.29 2.33
C ARG A 214 2.53 20.33 1.97
N VAL A 215 2.23 19.40 2.89
CA VAL A 215 1.11 18.46 2.79
C VAL A 215 0.17 18.63 3.98
N ALA A 216 -1.12 18.76 3.72
CA ALA A 216 -2.15 18.82 4.74
C ALA A 216 -3.17 17.68 4.53
N ILE A 217 -3.50 16.99 5.62
CA ILE A 217 -4.44 15.86 5.61
C ILE A 217 -5.45 16.07 6.73
N ARG A 218 -6.72 15.82 6.41
CA ARG A 218 -7.81 15.80 7.40
C ARG A 218 -8.75 14.66 7.07
N GLY A 219 -9.25 14.00 8.08
CA GLY A 219 -10.16 12.88 7.86
C GLY A 219 -10.75 12.34 9.14
N GLY A 220 -11.45 11.25 8.98
CA GLY A 220 -12.05 10.53 10.08
C GLY A 220 -12.77 9.27 9.63
N ARG A 221 -13.13 8.49 10.63
CA ARG A 221 -13.89 7.25 10.52
C ARG A 221 -14.97 7.22 11.61
N ALA A 222 -16.15 6.75 11.25
CA ALA A 222 -17.23 6.46 12.19
C ALA A 222 -17.73 5.04 11.95
N THR A 223 -17.97 4.28 13.00
CA THR A 223 -18.59 2.94 12.92
C THR A 223 -19.62 2.79 14.02
N LEU A 224 -20.85 2.51 13.63
CA LEU A 224 -21.95 2.15 14.52
C LEU A 224 -22.10 0.63 14.49
N ARG A 225 -21.88 -0.01 15.63
CA ARG A 225 -22.13 -1.44 15.83
C ARG A 225 -23.49 -1.65 16.47
N LEU A 226 -24.24 -2.59 15.91
CA LEU A 226 -25.52 -3.05 16.40
C LEU A 226 -25.42 -4.56 16.65
N ASP A 227 -25.61 -4.98 17.90
CA ASP A 227 -25.90 -6.37 18.25
C ASP A 227 -27.39 -6.63 18.02
N ALA A 228 -27.71 -7.37 16.97
CA ALA A 228 -29.09 -7.66 16.59
C ALA A 228 -29.68 -8.91 17.33
N GLY A 229 -28.89 -9.51 18.22
CA GLY A 229 -29.23 -10.74 18.93
C GLY A 229 -28.96 -12.00 18.10
N ASP A 230 -28.99 -13.15 18.75
CA ASP A 230 -28.72 -14.46 18.13
C ASP A 230 -27.43 -14.48 17.34
N ASP A 231 -26.34 -13.85 17.88
CA ASP A 231 -25.00 -13.72 17.30
C ASP A 231 -24.95 -12.96 15.97
N TRP A 232 -25.99 -12.17 15.64
CA TRP A 232 -25.96 -11.23 14.55
C TRP A 232 -25.31 -9.91 14.93
N THR A 233 -24.31 -9.48 14.17
CA THR A 233 -23.68 -8.18 14.30
C THR A 233 -23.84 -7.41 13.00
N VAL A 234 -24.20 -6.12 13.12
CA VAL A 234 -24.31 -5.20 11.98
C VAL A 234 -23.45 -3.97 12.27
N ASP A 235 -22.44 -3.74 11.43
CA ASP A 235 -21.60 -2.55 11.47
C ASP A 235 -21.93 -1.62 10.30
N LEU A 236 -22.39 -0.41 10.62
CA LEU A 236 -22.57 0.68 9.66
C LEU A 236 -21.38 1.64 9.79
N GLY A 237 -20.63 1.82 8.71
CA GLY A 237 -19.40 2.59 8.76
C GLY A 237 -19.31 3.69 7.71
N GLY A 238 -18.46 4.66 7.99
CA GLY A 238 -18.08 5.71 7.06
C GLY A 238 -16.64 6.14 7.25
N VAL A 239 -15.96 6.42 6.15
CA VAL A 239 -14.59 6.93 6.12
C VAL A 239 -14.54 8.14 5.19
N TYR A 240 -13.84 9.18 5.63
CA TYR A 240 -13.53 10.33 4.79
C TYR A 240 -12.11 10.79 5.02
N GLN A 241 -11.38 11.07 3.94
CA GLN A 241 -10.06 11.72 4.02
C GLN A 241 -9.88 12.69 2.86
N ALA A 242 -9.35 13.87 3.16
CA ALA A 242 -8.90 14.85 2.19
C ALA A 242 -7.42 15.14 2.38
N THR A 243 -6.65 14.99 1.31
CA THR A 243 -5.22 15.28 1.26
C THR A 243 -4.99 16.41 0.27
N THR A 244 -4.18 17.38 0.66
CA THR A 244 -3.76 18.48 -0.20
C THR A 244 -2.25 18.61 -0.13
N SER A 245 -1.57 18.39 -1.26
CA SER A 245 -0.16 18.72 -1.44
C SER A 245 -0.08 20.04 -2.17
N ARG A 246 0.61 21.02 -1.60
CA ARG A 246 0.75 22.35 -2.18
C ARG A 246 1.61 22.29 -3.42
N ASP A 247 2.67 21.47 -3.38
CA ASP A 247 3.54 21.23 -4.50
C ASP A 247 4.08 19.78 -4.50
N ALA A 248 4.82 19.38 -5.53
CA ALA A 248 5.38 18.05 -5.66
C ALA A 248 6.57 17.80 -4.70
N GLN A 249 6.87 16.54 -4.41
CA GLN A 249 7.84 16.10 -3.41
C GLN A 249 9.24 15.85 -4.01
N TYR A 250 9.57 16.40 -5.17
CA TYR A 250 10.87 16.20 -5.82
C TYR A 250 11.71 17.48 -5.86
N ALA A 251 13.00 17.32 -6.01
CA ALA A 251 13.99 18.36 -6.25
C ALA A 251 14.77 18.06 -7.56
N ASP A 252 15.45 19.06 -8.08
CA ASP A 252 16.31 18.90 -9.26
C ASP A 252 17.65 18.29 -8.83
N LYS A 253 18.12 17.31 -9.59
CA LYS A 253 19.32 16.54 -9.25
C LYS A 253 20.61 17.37 -9.26
N ASP A 254 20.70 18.28 -10.22
CA ASP A 254 21.88 19.14 -10.44
C ASP A 254 21.76 20.53 -9.78
N ALA A 255 20.71 20.74 -8.97
CA ALA A 255 20.51 21.95 -8.19
C ALA A 255 21.17 21.85 -6.79
N PRO A 256 21.28 22.95 -6.05
CA PRO A 256 21.58 22.89 -4.63
C PRO A 256 20.59 21.94 -3.91
N PRO A 257 21.00 21.31 -2.81
CA PRO A 257 20.15 20.38 -2.08
C PRO A 257 18.77 20.96 -1.76
N LEU A 258 17.71 20.15 -1.92
CA LEU A 258 16.33 20.54 -1.63
C LEU A 258 15.84 21.72 -2.47
N THR A 259 16.38 21.92 -3.66
CA THR A 259 16.02 23.02 -4.55
C THR A 259 15.41 22.49 -5.86
N ARG A 260 14.42 23.20 -6.36
CA ARG A 260 13.76 22.93 -7.64
C ARG A 260 13.51 24.21 -8.40
N TYR A 261 13.70 24.17 -9.72
CA TYR A 261 13.49 25.29 -10.62
C TYR A 261 12.22 25.11 -11.48
N SER A 262 11.10 24.80 -10.87
CA SER A 262 9.81 24.64 -11.56
C SER A 262 9.14 25.98 -11.77
N LEU A 263 8.67 26.25 -12.99
CA LEU A 263 7.96 27.47 -13.35
C LEU A 263 6.52 27.50 -12.81
N VAL A 264 5.98 26.35 -12.45
CA VAL A 264 4.58 26.22 -12.01
C VAL A 264 4.47 25.48 -10.67
N GLU A 265 3.40 25.81 -9.94
CA GLU A 265 3.02 25.09 -8.72
C GLU A 265 2.37 23.75 -9.10
N GLN A 266 2.97 22.64 -8.67
CA GLN A 266 2.50 21.29 -8.99
C GLN A 266 1.64 20.73 -7.86
N LYS A 267 0.48 21.33 -7.66
CA LYS A 267 -0.47 20.95 -6.62
C LYS A 267 -1.14 19.60 -6.89
N ALA A 268 -1.42 18.87 -5.81
CA ALA A 268 -2.25 17.67 -5.86
C ALA A 268 -3.32 17.70 -4.78
N ARG A 269 -4.50 17.15 -5.09
CA ARG A 269 -5.61 17.05 -4.15
C ARG A 269 -6.30 15.70 -4.30
N ALA A 270 -6.36 14.95 -3.20
CA ALA A 270 -7.12 13.70 -3.13
C ALA A 270 -8.28 13.85 -2.15
N ARG A 271 -9.45 13.32 -2.51
CA ARG A 271 -10.61 13.22 -1.64
C ARG A 271 -11.19 11.83 -1.76
N TYR A 272 -11.20 11.13 -0.65
CA TYR A 272 -11.70 9.77 -0.54
C TYR A 272 -12.89 9.72 0.41
N GLY A 273 -13.92 9.02 0.03
CA GLY A 273 -15.09 8.74 0.86
C GLY A 273 -15.60 7.34 0.65
N MET A 274 -15.91 6.65 1.73
CA MET A 274 -16.44 5.28 1.73
C MET A 274 -17.55 5.16 2.74
N ALA A 275 -18.66 4.54 2.34
CA ALA A 275 -19.74 4.10 3.23
C ALA A 275 -19.77 2.59 3.23
N THR A 276 -19.92 1.96 4.39
CA THR A 276 -19.82 0.51 4.56
C THR A 276 -21.00 -0.06 5.33
N LEU A 277 -21.39 -1.28 4.97
CA LEU A 277 -22.29 -2.13 5.70
C LEU A 277 -21.67 -3.52 5.81
N VAL A 278 -21.39 -3.95 7.02
CA VAL A 278 -20.89 -5.30 7.31
C VAL A 278 -21.92 -6.00 8.18
N VAL A 279 -22.35 -7.17 7.75
CA VAL A 279 -23.28 -8.04 8.49
C VAL A 279 -22.57 -9.35 8.75
N ALA A 280 -22.48 -9.76 9.99
CA ALA A 280 -21.84 -11.00 10.40
C ALA A 280 -22.75 -11.82 11.32
N LYS A 281 -22.56 -13.13 11.29
CA LYS A 281 -23.23 -14.07 12.19
C LYS A 281 -22.35 -15.29 12.45
N ASP A 282 -22.35 -15.72 13.69
CA ASP A 282 -21.73 -16.98 14.11
C ASP A 282 -22.80 -18.07 14.31
N TRP A 283 -22.57 -19.25 13.74
CA TRP A 283 -23.38 -20.46 13.91
C TRP A 283 -22.51 -21.60 14.42
N GLY A 284 -22.14 -21.59 15.69
CA GLY A 284 -21.20 -22.55 16.23
C GLY A 284 -19.84 -22.46 15.51
N ASP A 285 -19.49 -23.47 14.70
CA ASP A 285 -18.23 -23.50 13.96
C ASP A 285 -18.25 -22.72 12.64
N LEU A 286 -19.40 -22.18 12.23
CA LEU A 286 -19.52 -21.45 10.96
C LEU A 286 -19.64 -19.97 11.20
N HIS A 287 -18.89 -19.21 10.42
CA HIS A 287 -18.91 -17.76 10.40
C HIS A 287 -19.44 -17.26 9.05
N PHE A 288 -20.51 -16.50 9.08
CA PHE A 288 -21.05 -15.79 7.91
C PHE A 288 -20.64 -14.33 7.97
N GLN A 289 -20.23 -13.78 6.84
CA GLN A 289 -19.99 -12.35 6.71
C GLN A 289 -20.36 -11.83 5.33
N SER A 290 -21.05 -10.70 5.31
CA SER A 290 -21.32 -9.92 4.10
C SER A 290 -20.80 -8.50 4.29
N SER A 291 -19.82 -8.11 3.48
CA SER A 291 -19.15 -6.81 3.51
C SER A 291 -19.49 -6.04 2.25
N ASN A 292 -20.09 -4.87 2.41
CA ASN A 292 -20.58 -4.05 1.30
C ASN A 292 -20.05 -2.63 1.45
N ALA A 293 -19.63 -2.00 0.35
CA ALA A 293 -19.19 -0.62 0.37
C ALA A 293 -19.48 0.13 -0.91
N PHE A 294 -19.76 1.41 -0.73
CA PHE A 294 -19.81 2.39 -1.81
C PHE A 294 -18.68 3.41 -1.63
N ILE A 295 -17.86 3.58 -2.67
CA ILE A 295 -16.63 4.34 -2.63
C ILE A 295 -16.66 5.45 -3.68
N ARG A 296 -16.16 6.63 -3.29
CA ARG A 296 -15.89 7.75 -4.18
C ARG A 296 -14.48 8.25 -3.94
N HIS A 297 -13.67 8.25 -4.98
CA HIS A 297 -12.31 8.80 -4.94
C HIS A 297 -12.16 9.86 -6.04
N ARG A 298 -11.58 11.01 -5.70
CA ARG A 298 -11.24 12.09 -6.62
C ARG A 298 -9.79 12.46 -6.40
N LEU A 299 -9.00 12.38 -7.44
CA LEU A 299 -7.59 12.78 -7.45
C LEU A 299 -7.40 13.82 -8.55
N PHE A 300 -6.82 14.94 -8.19
CA PHE A 300 -6.35 15.98 -9.11
C PHE A 300 -4.84 16.09 -8.95
N GLU A 301 -4.12 16.12 -10.06
CA GLU A 301 -2.68 16.30 -10.13
C GLU A 301 -2.33 17.32 -11.22
N ARG A 302 -1.43 18.25 -10.89
CA ARG A 302 -0.81 19.18 -11.84
C ARG A 302 0.65 18.85 -11.97
N PHE A 303 1.11 18.79 -13.21
CA PHE A 303 2.50 18.57 -13.57
C PHE A 303 3.06 19.78 -14.30
N ASP A 304 4.32 20.11 -14.03
CA ASP A 304 5.08 21.07 -14.82
C ASP A 304 5.39 20.45 -16.18
N ALA A 305 4.84 21.03 -17.22
CA ALA A 305 5.03 20.65 -18.61
C ALA A 305 5.66 21.80 -19.42
N SER A 306 6.35 22.72 -18.73
CA SER A 306 7.03 23.87 -19.33
C SER A 306 8.14 23.42 -20.26
N GLY A 307 8.28 24.08 -21.38
CA GLY A 307 9.27 23.81 -22.39
C GLY A 307 10.57 24.59 -22.19
N ALA A 308 11.64 24.29 -23.02
CA ALA A 308 12.93 25.00 -23.04
C ALA A 308 12.79 26.48 -23.43
N ASP A 309 11.67 26.84 -24.06
CA ASP A 309 11.31 28.22 -24.37
C ASP A 309 11.06 29.06 -23.12
N GLY A 310 10.95 28.42 -21.94
CA GLY A 310 10.68 29.10 -20.67
C GLY A 310 9.22 29.51 -20.46
N ASP A 311 8.33 29.10 -21.36
CA ASP A 311 6.90 29.38 -21.21
C ASP A 311 6.26 28.41 -20.21
N PRO A 312 5.59 28.91 -19.14
CA PRO A 312 4.95 28.06 -18.16
C PRO A 312 3.78 27.26 -18.76
N ARG A 313 3.93 25.93 -18.82
CA ARG A 313 2.89 25.00 -19.28
C ARG A 313 2.58 23.97 -18.22
N VAL A 314 1.34 23.51 -18.23
CA VAL A 314 0.85 22.50 -17.28
C VAL A 314 0.15 21.36 -17.99
N LEU A 315 0.27 20.17 -17.43
CA LEU A 315 -0.68 19.08 -17.62
C LEU A 315 -1.48 18.92 -16.33
N ASP A 316 -2.78 19.12 -16.42
CA ASP A 316 -3.73 18.83 -15.34
C ASP A 316 -4.41 17.49 -15.61
N GLN A 317 -4.39 16.60 -14.62
CA GLN A 317 -5.05 15.32 -14.68
C GLN A 317 -6.04 15.17 -13.52
N ALA A 318 -7.28 14.86 -13.85
CA ALA A 318 -8.35 14.64 -12.88
C ALA A 318 -8.94 13.23 -13.01
N ASN A 319 -8.75 12.41 -11.99
CA ASN A 319 -9.32 11.07 -11.89
C ASN A 319 -10.52 11.08 -10.95
N ARG A 320 -11.65 10.49 -11.39
CA ARG A 320 -12.86 10.33 -10.58
C ARG A 320 -13.30 8.89 -10.63
N THR A 321 -13.25 8.22 -9.48
CA THR A 321 -13.66 6.83 -9.32
C THR A 321 -14.94 6.74 -8.51
N ARG A 322 -15.86 5.88 -8.96
CA ARG A 322 -17.00 5.39 -8.20
C ARG A 322 -16.96 3.88 -8.24
N MET A 323 -17.01 3.26 -7.08
CA MET A 323 -16.96 1.82 -6.96
C MET A 323 -18.02 1.36 -5.96
N PHE A 324 -18.73 0.31 -6.32
CA PHE A 324 -19.50 -0.52 -5.40
C PHE A 324 -18.81 -1.88 -5.29
N VAL A 325 -18.59 -2.35 -4.09
CA VAL A 325 -18.02 -3.67 -3.81
C VAL A 325 -18.87 -4.39 -2.79
N SER A 326 -19.12 -5.66 -3.05
CA SER A 326 -19.83 -6.57 -2.16
C SER A 326 -19.10 -7.90 -2.13
N GLU A 327 -18.84 -8.42 -0.94
CA GLU A 327 -18.34 -9.78 -0.74
C GLU A 327 -19.18 -10.46 0.34
N THR A 328 -19.65 -11.65 0.04
CA THR A 328 -20.39 -12.49 1.00
C THR A 328 -19.69 -13.85 1.06
N ARG A 329 -19.38 -14.29 2.27
CA ARG A 329 -18.71 -15.57 2.50
C ARG A 329 -19.28 -16.31 3.70
N VAL A 330 -19.11 -17.62 3.66
CA VAL A 330 -19.25 -18.52 4.80
C VAL A 330 -17.91 -19.21 5.00
N SER A 331 -17.43 -19.24 6.22
CA SER A 331 -16.17 -19.89 6.57
C SER A 331 -16.33 -20.73 7.82
N ARG A 332 -15.49 -21.76 7.90
CA ARG A 332 -15.20 -22.50 9.13
C ARG A 332 -13.76 -22.14 9.50
N PRO A 333 -13.53 -21.42 10.62
CA PRO A 333 -12.18 -21.20 11.14
C PRO A 333 -11.43 -22.52 11.30
N PHE A 334 -10.09 -22.45 11.13
CA PHE A 334 -9.27 -23.66 11.24
C PHE A 334 -9.34 -24.23 12.66
N HIS A 335 -10.00 -25.37 12.79
CA HIS A 335 -10.17 -26.10 14.05
C HIS A 335 -10.21 -27.60 13.76
N GLU A 336 -9.58 -28.41 14.64
CA GLU A 336 -9.53 -29.89 14.51
C GLU A 336 -9.04 -30.37 13.12
N GLY A 337 -8.03 -29.67 12.57
CA GLY A 337 -7.40 -30.09 11.32
C GLY A 337 -8.16 -29.73 10.05
N LEU A 338 -9.23 -28.92 10.13
CA LEU A 338 -10.02 -28.49 8.99
C LEU A 338 -10.39 -27.02 9.11
N GLY A 339 -10.09 -26.24 8.10
CA GLY A 339 -10.63 -24.89 7.89
C GLY A 339 -11.03 -24.73 6.43
N TRP A 340 -12.07 -23.95 6.15
CA TRP A 340 -12.47 -23.67 4.78
C TRP A 340 -13.26 -22.36 4.67
N VAL A 341 -13.22 -21.77 3.47
CA VAL A 341 -14.04 -20.63 3.11
C VAL A 341 -14.62 -20.81 1.71
N VAL A 342 -15.87 -20.39 1.55
CA VAL A 342 -16.54 -20.27 0.25
C VAL A 342 -17.19 -18.90 0.21
N GLY A 343 -16.99 -18.18 -0.89
CA GLY A 343 -17.52 -16.84 -1.03
C GLY A 343 -17.80 -16.44 -2.46
N ALA A 344 -18.56 -15.36 -2.56
CA ALA A 344 -18.84 -14.68 -3.81
C ALA A 344 -18.61 -13.19 -3.66
N SER A 345 -18.13 -12.53 -4.71
CA SER A 345 -17.94 -11.09 -4.71
C SER A 345 -18.45 -10.45 -6.00
N PHE A 346 -18.84 -9.20 -5.86
CA PHE A 346 -19.30 -8.35 -6.94
C PHE A 346 -18.57 -7.00 -6.87
N VAL A 347 -18.07 -6.51 -7.99
CA VAL A 347 -17.47 -5.19 -8.13
C VAL A 347 -18.08 -4.49 -9.33
N ASP A 348 -18.58 -3.27 -9.16
CA ASP A 348 -18.88 -2.34 -10.26
C ASP A 348 -18.04 -1.08 -10.06
N ASN A 349 -17.09 -0.86 -10.96
CA ASN A 349 -16.16 0.27 -10.89
C ASN A 349 -16.22 1.09 -12.17
N ARG A 350 -16.27 2.40 -12.00
CA ARG A 350 -16.12 3.37 -13.08
C ARG A 350 -15.08 4.41 -12.70
N THR A 351 -14.03 4.50 -13.49
CA THR A 351 -12.98 5.52 -13.35
C THR A 351 -12.94 6.39 -14.59
N ARG A 352 -13.09 7.70 -14.40
CA ARG A 352 -12.99 8.71 -15.44
C ARG A 352 -11.72 9.51 -15.24
N GLN A 353 -10.87 9.52 -16.25
CA GLN A 353 -9.66 10.34 -16.34
C GLN A 353 -9.86 11.45 -17.36
N LYS A 354 -9.80 12.70 -16.90
CA LYS A 354 -9.75 13.90 -17.75
C LYS A 354 -8.37 14.50 -17.71
N ARG A 355 -7.93 15.03 -18.84
CA ARG A 355 -6.64 15.71 -18.97
C ARG A 355 -6.83 17.05 -19.68
N GLU A 356 -6.09 18.05 -19.19
CA GLU A 356 -6.04 19.38 -19.78
C GLU A 356 -4.58 19.80 -19.91
N TYR A 357 -4.20 20.37 -21.03
CA TYR A 357 -2.83 20.78 -21.32
C TYR A 357 -2.79 22.18 -21.92
N GLY A 358 -1.80 22.97 -21.57
CA GLY A 358 -1.58 24.30 -22.13
C GLY A 358 -0.82 25.23 -21.20
N GLU A 359 -0.86 26.50 -21.52
CA GLU A 359 -0.30 27.56 -20.69
C GLU A 359 -1.05 27.70 -19.36
N LEU A 360 -0.38 28.29 -18.36
CA LEU A 360 -0.99 28.48 -17.04
C LEU A 360 -2.28 29.31 -17.08
N SER A 361 -2.37 30.24 -18.03
CA SER A 361 -3.54 31.13 -18.27
C SER A 361 -4.68 30.44 -19.01
N PHE A 362 -4.37 29.42 -19.83
CA PHE A 362 -5.35 28.73 -20.66
C PHE A 362 -4.94 27.29 -20.94
N GLN A 363 -5.71 26.33 -20.44
CA GLN A 363 -5.55 24.91 -20.73
C GLN A 363 -6.71 24.45 -21.63
N ALA A 364 -6.38 23.65 -22.65
CA ALA A 364 -7.37 22.99 -23.49
C ALA A 364 -7.53 21.51 -23.08
N PRO A 365 -8.75 20.96 -23.13
CA PRO A 365 -8.96 19.54 -22.97
C PRO A 365 -8.17 18.74 -24.01
N ILE A 366 -7.50 17.67 -23.56
CA ILE A 366 -6.88 16.66 -24.41
C ILE A 366 -7.52 15.32 -24.14
N THR A 367 -7.30 14.35 -25.01
CA THR A 367 -7.93 13.04 -24.92
C THR A 367 -7.74 12.41 -23.54
N GLY A 368 -8.85 12.08 -22.91
CA GLY A 368 -8.98 11.35 -21.67
C GLY A 368 -9.68 10.01 -21.89
N VAL A 369 -9.93 9.26 -20.82
CA VAL A 369 -10.56 7.94 -20.90
C VAL A 369 -11.47 7.67 -19.71
N THR A 370 -12.61 7.04 -19.96
CA THR A 370 -13.43 6.41 -18.94
C THR A 370 -13.30 4.90 -19.07
N ASN A 371 -12.93 4.24 -17.98
CA ASN A 371 -12.96 2.79 -17.84
C ASN A 371 -14.14 2.37 -16.97
N ARG A 372 -14.84 1.31 -17.39
CA ARG A 372 -15.87 0.65 -16.61
C ARG A 372 -15.60 -0.84 -16.57
N ILE A 373 -15.69 -1.40 -15.37
CA ILE A 373 -15.61 -2.84 -15.13
C ILE A 373 -16.71 -3.27 -14.20
N THR A 374 -17.35 -4.40 -14.55
CA THR A 374 -18.29 -5.10 -13.67
C THR A 374 -17.78 -6.53 -13.55
N GLU A 375 -17.46 -6.98 -12.35
CA GLU A 375 -16.87 -8.28 -12.07
C GLU A 375 -17.74 -9.09 -11.13
N PHE A 376 -18.01 -10.34 -11.49
CA PHE A 376 -18.61 -11.36 -10.65
C PHE A 376 -17.61 -12.46 -10.36
N THR A 377 -17.56 -12.91 -9.13
CA THR A 377 -16.58 -13.90 -8.71
C THR A 377 -17.19 -14.91 -7.75
N GLY A 378 -16.80 -16.18 -7.93
CA GLY A 378 -16.94 -17.22 -6.94
C GLY A 378 -15.59 -17.77 -6.54
N TYR A 379 -15.36 -18.04 -5.27
CA TYR A 379 -14.11 -18.60 -4.77
C TYR A 379 -14.30 -19.55 -3.60
N GLY A 380 -13.34 -20.42 -3.40
CA GLY A 380 -13.26 -21.29 -2.23
C GLY A 380 -11.83 -21.75 -1.97
N GLU A 381 -11.53 -21.96 -0.71
CA GLU A 381 -10.25 -22.48 -0.26
C GLU A 381 -10.47 -23.37 0.97
N ALA A 382 -9.71 -24.45 1.08
CA ALA A 382 -9.78 -25.35 2.21
C ALA A 382 -8.39 -25.81 2.62
N THR A 383 -8.15 -25.86 3.93
CA THR A 383 -6.93 -26.35 4.57
C THR A 383 -7.26 -27.61 5.37
N PHE A 384 -6.51 -28.67 5.13
CA PHE A 384 -6.65 -29.97 5.79
C PHE A 384 -5.35 -30.39 6.47
N GLU A 385 -5.41 -30.85 7.70
CA GLU A 385 -4.33 -31.60 8.32
C GLU A 385 -4.47 -33.08 7.92
N VAL A 386 -3.79 -33.45 6.83
CA VAL A 386 -3.88 -34.83 6.25
C VAL A 386 -3.13 -35.87 7.05
N LEU A 387 -2.11 -35.44 7.77
CA LEU A 387 -1.37 -36.21 8.76
C LEU A 387 -0.99 -35.30 9.93
N PRO A 388 -0.74 -35.80 11.14
CA PRO A 388 -0.26 -34.93 12.22
C PRO A 388 0.94 -34.12 11.78
N LYS A 389 0.81 -32.76 11.86
CA LYS A 389 1.84 -31.78 11.46
C LYS A 389 2.08 -31.66 9.95
N LEU A 390 1.21 -32.21 9.11
CA LEU A 390 1.23 -32.05 7.67
C LEU A 390 -0.10 -31.45 7.17
N LEU A 391 -0.07 -30.20 6.75
CA LEU A 391 -1.24 -29.50 6.23
C LEU A 391 -1.14 -29.39 4.71
N VAL A 392 -2.27 -29.51 4.05
CA VAL A 392 -2.45 -29.28 2.61
C VAL A 392 -3.59 -28.29 2.44
N GLU A 393 -3.36 -27.29 1.62
CA GLU A 393 -4.36 -26.28 1.29
C GLU A 393 -4.57 -26.27 -0.21
N GLY A 394 -5.80 -26.09 -0.63
CA GLY A 394 -6.17 -25.93 -2.03
C GLY A 394 -7.29 -24.92 -2.19
N GLY A 395 -7.15 -24.07 -3.16
CA GLY A 395 -8.12 -23.02 -3.45
C GLY A 395 -8.34 -22.81 -4.95
N LEU A 396 -9.49 -22.23 -5.26
CA LEU A 396 -9.87 -21.89 -6.63
C LEU A 396 -10.72 -20.63 -6.65
N ARG A 397 -10.48 -19.75 -7.61
CA ARG A 397 -11.29 -18.58 -7.92
C ARG A 397 -11.68 -18.56 -9.38
N LEU A 398 -12.94 -18.30 -9.66
CA LEU A 398 -13.45 -18.01 -10.99
C LEU A 398 -13.97 -16.58 -11.02
N SER A 399 -13.33 -15.72 -11.81
CA SER A 399 -13.75 -14.34 -12.03
C SER A 399 -14.25 -14.16 -13.44
N HIS A 400 -15.40 -13.51 -13.60
CA HIS A 400 -15.95 -13.10 -14.89
C HIS A 400 -16.14 -11.59 -14.90
N ALA A 401 -15.39 -10.90 -15.74
CA ALA A 401 -15.39 -9.44 -15.84
C ALA A 401 -15.94 -8.98 -17.18
N ARG A 402 -16.81 -7.99 -17.16
CA ARG A 402 -17.24 -7.21 -18.31
C ARG A 402 -16.55 -5.87 -18.28
N LEU A 403 -15.75 -5.58 -19.30
CA LEU A 403 -14.96 -4.37 -19.43
C LEU A 403 -15.49 -3.53 -20.58
N GLY A 404 -15.42 -2.22 -20.45
CA GLY A 404 -15.80 -1.27 -21.48
C GLY A 404 -15.40 0.14 -21.07
N GLY A 405 -15.87 1.12 -21.81
CA GLY A 405 -15.62 2.52 -21.52
C GLY A 405 -15.83 3.43 -22.71
N SER A 406 -15.23 4.60 -22.62
CA SER A 406 -15.30 5.63 -23.69
C SER A 406 -14.06 6.51 -23.64
N GLY A 407 -13.72 7.10 -24.78
CA GLY A 407 -12.83 8.26 -24.81
C GLY A 407 -13.53 9.50 -24.20
N GLU A 408 -12.76 10.34 -23.58
CA GLU A 408 -13.19 11.66 -23.06
C GLU A 408 -12.53 12.73 -23.92
N ASP A 409 -13.28 13.79 -24.24
CA ASP A 409 -12.80 14.93 -25.02
C ASP A 409 -12.09 14.54 -26.34
N VAL A 410 -12.53 13.45 -26.97
CA VAL A 410 -12.01 12.94 -28.25
C VAL A 410 -12.71 13.65 -29.41
N PRO A 411 -11.97 14.13 -30.44
CA PRO A 411 -12.59 14.65 -31.67
C PRO A 411 -13.58 13.67 -32.28
N PHE A 412 -14.74 14.16 -32.74
CA PHE A 412 -15.84 13.30 -33.20
C PHE A 412 -15.45 12.27 -34.28
N ALA A 413 -14.61 12.67 -35.23
CA ALA A 413 -14.12 11.76 -36.26
C ALA A 413 -13.30 10.60 -35.68
N LEU A 414 -12.44 10.86 -34.70
CA LEU A 414 -11.66 9.83 -34.02
C LEU A 414 -12.55 8.95 -33.14
N ALA A 415 -13.55 9.52 -32.48
CA ALA A 415 -14.49 8.76 -31.66
C ALA A 415 -15.26 7.72 -32.49
N LEU A 416 -15.67 8.06 -33.71
CA LEU A 416 -16.30 7.13 -34.63
C LEU A 416 -15.36 5.99 -35.04
N ALA A 417 -14.11 6.31 -35.39
CA ALA A 417 -13.10 5.32 -35.79
C ALA A 417 -12.73 4.36 -34.63
N GLN A 418 -12.91 4.80 -33.37
CA GLN A 418 -12.53 4.03 -32.17
C GLN A 418 -13.67 3.25 -31.53
N ARG A 419 -14.86 3.22 -32.11
CA ARG A 419 -16.02 2.50 -31.54
C ARG A 419 -15.73 1.02 -31.22
N ALA A 420 -15.00 0.33 -32.07
CA ALA A 420 -14.63 -1.07 -31.85
C ALA A 420 -13.67 -1.25 -30.67
N VAL A 421 -12.80 -0.26 -30.43
CA VAL A 421 -11.83 -0.27 -29.30
C VAL A 421 -12.54 -0.06 -27.96
N THR A 422 -13.55 0.80 -27.92
CA THR A 422 -14.28 1.12 -26.69
C THR A 422 -15.45 0.16 -26.40
N ALA A 423 -15.78 -0.72 -27.36
CA ALA A 423 -16.85 -1.71 -27.20
C ALA A 423 -16.63 -2.63 -25.98
N HIS A 424 -17.74 -3.09 -25.42
CA HIS A 424 -17.69 -4.04 -24.30
C HIS A 424 -17.01 -5.34 -24.71
N ARG A 425 -16.22 -5.87 -23.79
CA ARG A 425 -15.59 -7.19 -23.88
C ARG A 425 -15.70 -7.91 -22.55
N THR A 426 -15.51 -9.20 -22.57
CA THR A 426 -15.49 -10.04 -21.36
C THR A 426 -14.13 -10.69 -21.19
N GLU A 427 -13.70 -10.83 -19.94
CA GLU A 427 -12.54 -11.60 -19.53
C GLU A 427 -12.98 -12.60 -18.47
N THR A 428 -12.46 -13.83 -18.53
CA THR A 428 -12.75 -14.86 -17.54
C THR A 428 -11.44 -15.47 -17.12
N ASP A 429 -11.15 -15.39 -15.81
CA ASP A 429 -9.90 -15.84 -15.21
C ASP A 429 -10.18 -16.93 -14.17
N LEU A 430 -9.39 -17.98 -14.23
CA LEU A 430 -9.37 -19.08 -13.26
C LEU A 430 -8.04 -19.04 -12.50
N LEU A 431 -8.10 -18.88 -11.19
CA LEU A 431 -6.94 -18.71 -10.33
C LEU A 431 -6.86 -19.81 -9.29
N PRO A 432 -6.08 -20.87 -9.55
CA PRO A 432 -5.80 -21.91 -8.57
C PRO A 432 -4.75 -21.47 -7.56
N SER A 433 -4.86 -22.01 -6.34
CA SER A 433 -3.82 -21.98 -5.32
C SER A 433 -3.62 -23.37 -4.74
N PHE A 434 -2.40 -23.65 -4.32
CA PHE A 434 -2.06 -24.90 -3.64
C PHE A 434 -0.88 -24.67 -2.71
N SER A 435 -0.97 -25.23 -1.50
CA SER A 435 0.15 -25.22 -0.57
C SER A 435 0.27 -26.49 0.25
N VAL A 436 1.49 -26.76 0.69
CA VAL A 436 1.82 -27.81 1.65
C VAL A 436 2.69 -27.24 2.76
N LEU A 437 2.35 -27.56 3.99
CA LEU A 437 3.09 -27.14 5.16
C LEU A 437 3.37 -28.34 6.05
N ALA A 438 4.63 -28.50 6.46
CA ALA A 438 5.06 -29.56 7.34
C ALA A 438 5.81 -29.04 8.58
N LYS A 439 5.56 -29.61 9.74
CA LYS A 439 6.24 -29.32 11.00
C LYS A 439 7.10 -30.57 11.43
N PRO A 440 8.25 -30.81 10.78
CA PRO A 440 9.02 -32.04 11.00
C PRO A 440 9.51 -32.20 12.43
N VAL A 441 9.91 -31.10 13.04
CA VAL A 441 10.31 -31.03 14.46
C VAL A 441 9.70 -29.83 15.13
N ARG A 442 9.79 -29.76 16.45
CA ARG A 442 9.28 -28.62 17.22
C ARG A 442 9.95 -27.30 16.76
N ASN A 443 9.16 -26.25 16.61
CA ASN A 443 9.61 -24.90 16.21
C ASN A 443 10.26 -24.82 14.81
N VAL A 444 10.05 -25.80 13.94
CA VAL A 444 10.48 -25.75 12.53
C VAL A 444 9.27 -26.00 11.65
N THR A 445 8.98 -25.06 10.79
CA THR A 445 7.93 -25.15 9.78
C THR A 445 8.54 -25.03 8.40
N LEU A 446 8.26 -25.98 7.53
CA LEU A 446 8.62 -25.96 6.11
C LEU A 446 7.35 -25.79 5.31
N TYR A 447 7.39 -25.00 4.25
CA TYR A 447 6.25 -24.87 3.35
C TYR A 447 6.69 -24.74 1.89
N ALA A 448 5.79 -25.14 1.01
CA ALA A 448 5.85 -24.86 -0.41
C ALA A 448 4.45 -24.47 -0.88
N ARG A 449 4.36 -23.46 -1.76
CA ARG A 449 3.08 -23.01 -2.30
C ARG A 449 3.18 -22.59 -3.76
N TYR A 450 2.05 -22.69 -4.46
CA TYR A 450 1.79 -22.15 -5.77
C TYR A 450 0.59 -21.21 -5.70
N GLN A 451 0.73 -20.01 -6.24
CA GLN A 451 -0.35 -19.01 -6.28
C GLN A 451 -0.30 -18.19 -7.55
N GLU A 452 -1.47 -17.73 -7.97
CA GLU A 452 -1.63 -16.84 -9.10
C GLU A 452 -2.25 -15.50 -8.68
N GLY A 453 -1.92 -14.46 -9.42
CA GLY A 453 -2.54 -13.14 -9.33
C GLY A 453 -2.72 -12.56 -10.73
N PHE A 454 -3.69 -11.67 -10.89
CA PHE A 454 -3.96 -11.02 -12.17
C PHE A 454 -4.43 -9.58 -11.98
N ARG A 455 -4.33 -8.81 -13.05
CA ARG A 455 -5.05 -7.54 -13.21
C ARG A 455 -5.81 -7.57 -14.53
N PRO A 456 -7.06 -7.15 -14.58
CA PRO A 456 -7.80 -7.10 -15.85
C PRO A 456 -7.19 -6.03 -16.77
N GLY A 457 -7.49 -6.18 -18.05
CA GLY A 457 -7.17 -5.18 -19.04
C GLY A 457 -8.04 -3.93 -18.90
N GLY A 458 -7.81 -2.96 -19.78
CA GLY A 458 -8.53 -1.69 -19.75
C GLY A 458 -8.35 -0.90 -21.04
N LEU A 459 -8.75 0.36 -20.92
CA LEU A 459 -8.54 1.38 -21.95
C LEU A 459 -7.51 2.39 -21.43
N ALA A 460 -6.54 2.69 -22.27
CA ALA A 460 -5.52 3.71 -22.03
C ALA A 460 -5.52 4.72 -23.20
N ILE A 461 -4.73 5.77 -23.05
CA ILE A 461 -4.57 6.80 -24.06
C ILE A 461 -3.15 6.69 -24.58
N ASP A 462 -3.02 6.68 -25.91
CA ASP A 462 -1.75 6.76 -26.60
C ASP A 462 -1.85 7.85 -27.65
N SER A 463 -1.13 8.93 -27.44
CA SER A 463 -1.27 10.18 -28.20
C SER A 463 -2.71 10.74 -28.09
N ASN A 464 -3.45 10.77 -29.17
CA ASN A 464 -4.86 11.20 -29.20
C ASN A 464 -5.84 10.03 -29.33
N PHE A 465 -5.35 8.79 -29.24
CA PHE A 465 -6.15 7.61 -29.46
C PHE A 465 -6.39 6.85 -28.16
N VAL A 466 -7.60 6.31 -28.03
CA VAL A 466 -7.91 5.31 -26.99
C VAL A 466 -7.46 3.96 -27.49
N ARG A 467 -6.67 3.25 -26.70
CA ARG A 467 -6.18 1.89 -26.97
C ARG A 467 -6.58 0.93 -25.86
N ARG A 468 -6.62 -0.35 -26.20
CA ARG A 468 -6.78 -1.43 -25.22
C ARG A 468 -5.42 -1.90 -24.74
N PHE A 469 -5.31 -2.17 -23.45
CA PHE A 469 -4.28 -3.02 -22.89
C PHE A 469 -4.91 -4.31 -22.36
N ARG A 470 -4.15 -5.39 -22.40
CA ARG A 470 -4.59 -6.74 -22.00
C ARG A 470 -4.44 -6.92 -20.51
N ASN A 471 -5.13 -7.93 -19.93
CA ASN A 471 -4.85 -8.39 -18.59
C ASN A 471 -3.39 -8.84 -18.48
N ASP A 472 -2.83 -8.74 -17.27
CA ASP A 472 -1.56 -9.34 -16.92
C ASP A 472 -1.74 -10.39 -15.81
N GLN A 473 -0.83 -11.35 -15.75
CA GLN A 473 -0.91 -12.48 -14.82
C GLN A 473 0.46 -12.79 -14.25
N VAL A 474 0.51 -12.98 -12.93
CA VAL A 474 1.69 -13.46 -12.20
C VAL A 474 1.41 -14.87 -11.68
N ARG A 475 2.34 -15.79 -11.92
CA ARG A 475 2.37 -17.14 -11.34
C ARG A 475 3.60 -17.28 -10.49
N THR A 476 3.41 -17.65 -9.23
CA THR A 476 4.50 -17.71 -8.26
C THR A 476 4.58 -19.09 -7.61
N TRP A 477 5.78 -19.63 -7.61
CA TRP A 477 6.19 -20.77 -6.79
C TRP A 477 7.04 -20.25 -5.65
N GLU A 478 6.73 -20.63 -4.43
CA GLU A 478 7.45 -20.21 -3.24
C GLU A 478 7.73 -21.40 -2.34
N GLY A 479 8.91 -21.41 -1.74
CA GLY A 479 9.27 -22.33 -0.66
C GLY A 479 9.93 -21.56 0.47
N GLY A 480 9.70 -22.01 1.71
CA GLY A 480 10.25 -21.30 2.86
C GLY A 480 10.39 -22.18 4.10
N VAL A 481 11.15 -21.64 5.03
CA VAL A 481 11.37 -22.21 6.36
C VAL A 481 11.11 -21.14 7.41
N ARG A 482 10.43 -21.52 8.48
CA ARG A 482 10.28 -20.73 9.70
C ARG A 482 10.86 -21.49 10.88
N LEU A 483 11.57 -20.74 11.74
CA LEU A 483 12.19 -21.23 12.97
C LEU A 483 11.63 -20.43 14.13
N GLY A 484 11.13 -21.10 15.16
CA GLY A 484 10.46 -20.46 16.29
C GLY A 484 9.01 -20.08 16.01
N GLU A 485 8.37 -19.48 16.98
CA GLU A 485 7.02 -18.93 16.91
C GLU A 485 7.01 -17.54 17.55
N LYS A 486 6.58 -16.52 16.78
CA LYS A 486 6.48 -15.14 17.27
C LYS A 486 5.63 -15.09 18.55
N GLY A 487 6.17 -14.44 19.59
CA GLY A 487 5.50 -14.32 20.88
C GLY A 487 5.55 -15.54 21.81
N ARG A 488 6.01 -16.71 21.31
CA ARG A 488 6.13 -17.95 22.11
C ARG A 488 7.56 -18.42 22.33
N THR A 489 8.45 -18.08 21.42
CA THR A 489 9.88 -18.40 21.53
C THR A 489 10.70 -17.12 21.64
N PRO A 490 11.88 -17.15 22.30
CA PRO A 490 12.74 -15.96 22.43
C PRO A 490 13.37 -15.53 21.11
N PHE A 491 13.20 -16.30 20.05
CA PHE A 491 13.54 -15.93 18.68
C PHE A 491 12.50 -16.47 17.71
N ASP A 492 12.26 -15.74 16.64
CA ASP A 492 11.60 -16.24 15.45
C ASP A 492 12.39 -15.80 14.21
N ALA A 493 12.40 -16.63 13.19
CA ALA A 493 13.08 -16.35 11.94
C ALA A 493 12.35 -16.99 10.77
N HIS A 494 12.36 -16.35 9.61
CA HIS A 494 11.91 -16.97 8.39
C HIS A 494 12.85 -16.68 7.22
N LEU A 495 12.90 -17.60 6.29
CA LEU A 495 13.54 -17.45 4.99
C LEU A 495 12.59 -17.99 3.94
N SER A 496 12.38 -17.23 2.88
CA SER A 496 11.56 -17.61 1.74
C SER A 496 12.27 -17.33 0.43
N VAL A 497 12.06 -18.22 -0.53
CA VAL A 497 12.52 -18.09 -1.92
C VAL A 497 11.32 -18.19 -2.82
N SER A 498 11.09 -17.21 -3.65
CA SER A 498 10.00 -17.17 -4.62
C SER A 498 10.51 -16.96 -6.05
N TYR A 499 9.85 -17.64 -6.98
CA TYR A 499 10.05 -17.48 -8.42
C TYR A 499 8.72 -17.14 -9.08
N SER A 500 8.64 -15.97 -9.70
CA SER A 500 7.44 -15.44 -10.32
C SER A 500 7.65 -15.29 -11.83
N ARG A 501 6.68 -15.77 -12.62
CA ARG A 501 6.55 -15.47 -14.04
C ARG A 501 5.44 -14.46 -14.22
N TRP A 502 5.75 -13.35 -14.86
CA TRP A 502 4.81 -12.27 -15.12
C TRP A 502 4.58 -12.15 -16.62
N ARG A 503 3.36 -12.37 -17.08
CA ARG A 503 2.96 -12.30 -18.47
C ARG A 503 2.23 -11.00 -18.77
N ASP A 504 2.42 -10.49 -19.98
CA ASP A 504 1.74 -9.30 -20.50
C ASP A 504 1.84 -8.09 -19.56
N ILE A 505 3.01 -7.85 -18.96
CA ILE A 505 3.25 -6.81 -17.94
C ILE A 505 2.62 -5.49 -18.38
N GLN A 506 1.65 -5.00 -17.61
CA GLN A 506 1.09 -3.65 -17.78
C GLN A 506 2.06 -2.64 -17.18
N ALA A 507 2.49 -1.68 -17.97
CA ALA A 507 3.38 -0.61 -17.52
C ALA A 507 3.03 0.72 -18.18
N ASP A 508 3.36 1.82 -17.49
CA ASP A 508 3.22 3.16 -18.04
C ASP A 508 4.51 3.55 -18.77
N PHE A 509 4.36 4.33 -19.81
CA PHE A 509 5.45 4.90 -20.60
C PHE A 509 5.08 6.30 -21.06
N ILE A 510 6.00 6.99 -21.72
CA ILE A 510 5.71 8.28 -22.36
C ILE A 510 5.54 8.04 -23.85
N ASP A 511 4.41 8.44 -24.40
CA ASP A 511 4.07 8.29 -25.81
C ASP A 511 4.86 9.23 -26.74
N SER A 512 4.64 9.13 -28.05
CA SER A 512 5.34 9.95 -29.04
C SER A 512 5.07 11.45 -28.91
N ASN A 513 3.96 11.84 -28.29
CA ASN A 513 3.60 13.23 -28.03
C ASN A 513 4.13 13.74 -26.68
N GLY A 514 4.86 12.91 -25.93
CA GLY A 514 5.41 13.28 -24.63
C GLY A 514 4.43 13.10 -23.46
N PHE A 515 3.28 12.49 -23.67
CA PHE A 515 2.28 12.27 -22.61
C PHE A 515 2.35 10.88 -22.00
N PRO A 516 1.97 10.75 -20.71
CA PRO A 516 1.84 9.46 -20.08
C PRO A 516 0.81 8.57 -20.76
N SER A 517 1.19 7.33 -21.03
CA SER A 517 0.39 6.28 -21.63
C SER A 517 0.60 4.96 -20.88
N THR A 518 -0.18 3.94 -21.22
CA THR A 518 -0.10 2.59 -20.63
C THR A 518 -0.21 1.54 -21.70
N ALA A 519 0.63 0.52 -21.64
CA ALA A 519 0.60 -0.63 -22.54
C ALA A 519 1.11 -1.91 -21.86
N ASN A 520 0.97 -3.03 -22.55
CA ASN A 520 1.66 -4.26 -22.18
C ASN A 520 3.06 -4.24 -22.80
N ILE A 521 4.10 -4.27 -21.97
CA ILE A 521 5.50 -4.11 -22.42
C ILE A 521 6.19 -5.43 -22.74
N GLY A 522 5.68 -6.56 -22.27
CA GLY A 522 6.28 -7.88 -22.50
C GLY A 522 6.10 -8.82 -21.32
N ASP A 523 6.89 -9.88 -21.33
CA ASP A 523 6.92 -10.90 -20.28
C ASP A 523 8.19 -10.77 -19.43
N GLY A 524 8.13 -11.17 -18.16
CA GLY A 524 9.26 -11.11 -17.26
C GLY A 524 9.27 -12.18 -16.19
N ARG A 525 10.41 -12.23 -15.49
CA ARG A 525 10.65 -13.12 -14.34
C ARG A 525 11.20 -12.35 -13.17
N ILE A 526 10.79 -12.75 -11.97
CA ILE A 526 11.33 -12.21 -10.73
C ILE A 526 11.67 -13.37 -9.82
N THR A 527 12.91 -13.42 -9.35
CA THR A 527 13.33 -14.26 -8.23
C THR A 527 13.53 -13.37 -7.02
N SER A 528 12.85 -13.67 -5.92
CA SER A 528 12.97 -12.93 -4.67
C SER A 528 13.38 -13.88 -3.55
N ILE A 529 14.39 -13.47 -2.79
CA ILE A 529 14.82 -14.14 -1.56
C ILE A 529 14.58 -13.16 -0.43
N SER A 530 13.74 -13.50 0.53
CA SER A 530 13.43 -12.63 1.67
C SER A 530 13.56 -13.39 2.97
N GLY A 531 13.99 -12.69 4.01
CA GLY A 531 14.06 -13.27 5.33
C GLY A 531 14.00 -12.19 6.40
N ALA A 532 13.54 -12.59 7.58
CA ALA A 532 13.59 -11.77 8.77
C ALA A 532 13.90 -12.62 9.98
N VAL A 533 14.45 -11.98 10.99
CA VAL A 533 14.75 -12.57 12.30
C VAL A 533 14.36 -11.55 13.38
N ALA A 534 13.71 -12.03 14.42
CA ALA A 534 13.47 -11.30 15.64
C ALA A 534 14.03 -12.13 16.82
N VAL A 535 14.74 -11.47 17.72
CA VAL A 535 15.27 -12.08 18.93
C VAL A 535 14.95 -11.20 20.13
N GLN A 536 14.62 -11.84 21.24
CA GLN A 536 14.37 -11.18 22.53
C GLN A 536 15.40 -11.68 23.55
N PRO A 537 16.61 -11.07 23.59
CA PRO A 537 17.69 -11.51 24.46
C PRO A 537 17.34 -11.37 25.93
N VAL A 538 16.55 -10.37 26.27
CA VAL A 538 15.95 -10.12 27.60
C VAL A 538 14.52 -9.62 27.43
N PRO A 539 13.62 -9.77 28.41
CA PRO A 539 12.22 -9.39 28.28
C PRO A 539 11.98 -7.94 27.87
N SER A 540 12.90 -7.02 28.22
CA SER A 540 12.83 -5.61 27.92
C SER A 540 13.36 -5.21 26.54
N LEU A 541 14.06 -6.10 25.81
CA LEU A 541 14.74 -5.78 24.56
C LEU A 541 14.35 -6.75 23.45
N SER A 542 13.79 -6.25 22.36
CA SER A 542 13.59 -6.98 21.12
C SER A 542 14.47 -6.37 20.01
N LEU A 543 15.14 -7.24 19.26
CA LEU A 543 15.97 -6.89 18.11
C LEU A 543 15.37 -7.53 16.86
N GLU A 544 15.23 -6.77 15.80
CA GLU A 544 14.68 -7.25 14.53
C GLU A 544 15.64 -6.94 13.39
N ALA A 545 15.77 -7.86 12.45
CA ALA A 545 16.44 -7.64 11.18
C ALA A 545 15.67 -8.29 10.04
N GLY A 546 15.64 -7.64 8.90
CA GLY A 546 15.00 -8.15 7.70
C GLY A 546 15.81 -7.80 6.46
N ALA A 547 15.72 -8.66 5.45
CA ALA A 547 16.42 -8.48 4.19
C ALA A 547 15.60 -9.03 3.02
N VAL A 548 15.74 -8.40 1.86
CA VAL A 548 15.23 -8.92 0.61
C VAL A 548 16.27 -8.74 -0.49
N TYR A 549 16.39 -9.75 -1.34
CA TYR A 549 17.15 -9.69 -2.59
C TYR A 549 16.22 -10.02 -3.75
N ASN A 550 16.17 -9.13 -4.75
CA ASN A 550 15.34 -9.29 -5.93
C ASN A 550 16.22 -9.36 -7.18
N HIS A 551 15.97 -10.35 -8.02
CA HIS A 551 16.53 -10.44 -9.35
C HIS A 551 15.40 -10.48 -10.36
N SER A 552 15.25 -9.41 -11.15
CA SER A 552 14.21 -9.28 -12.16
C SER A 552 14.81 -9.24 -13.56
N ARG A 553 14.06 -9.80 -14.52
CA ARG A 553 14.43 -9.77 -15.93
C ARG A 553 13.18 -9.68 -16.79
N VAL A 554 13.21 -8.82 -17.79
CA VAL A 554 12.24 -8.83 -18.89
C VAL A 554 12.78 -9.79 -19.93
N ASP A 555 12.01 -10.85 -20.24
CA ASP A 555 12.44 -11.92 -21.16
C ASP A 555 12.13 -11.59 -22.61
N GLU A 556 10.97 -10.99 -22.86
CA GLU A 556 10.46 -10.67 -24.17
C GLU A 556 9.81 -9.29 -24.13
N LEU A 557 10.33 -8.38 -24.95
CA LEU A 557 9.78 -7.05 -25.15
C LEU A 557 8.95 -7.03 -26.44
N PHE A 558 7.77 -6.43 -26.40
CA PHE A 558 6.92 -6.34 -27.58
C PHE A 558 7.48 -5.28 -28.55
N ALA A 559 7.75 -5.68 -29.79
CA ALA A 559 8.45 -4.88 -30.78
C ALA A 559 7.77 -3.53 -31.12
N GLY A 560 6.45 -3.43 -30.97
CA GLY A 560 5.70 -2.20 -31.20
C GLY A 560 6.04 -1.10 -30.18
N GLU A 561 6.19 -1.49 -28.93
CA GLU A 561 6.50 -0.58 -27.83
C GLU A 561 7.96 -0.10 -27.90
N LEU A 562 8.88 -0.99 -28.29
CA LEU A 562 10.28 -0.63 -28.54
C LEU A 562 10.43 0.44 -29.62
N ARG A 563 9.63 0.39 -30.68
CA ARG A 563 9.66 1.43 -31.72
C ARG A 563 9.25 2.79 -31.18
N THR A 564 8.21 2.86 -30.37
CA THR A 564 7.72 4.12 -29.77
C THR A 564 8.79 4.72 -28.86
N ILE A 565 9.43 3.89 -28.04
CA ILE A 565 10.52 4.32 -27.16
C ILE A 565 11.74 4.78 -27.96
N ALA A 566 12.16 4.01 -28.98
CA ALA A 566 13.30 4.32 -29.82
C ALA A 566 13.13 5.61 -30.65
N THR A 567 11.91 5.85 -31.16
CA THR A 567 11.60 7.05 -31.98
C THR A 567 11.78 8.34 -31.17
N ARG A 568 11.46 8.32 -29.88
CA ARG A 568 11.63 9.48 -29.00
C ARG A 568 13.09 9.83 -28.76
N PHE A 569 13.96 8.83 -28.58
CA PHE A 569 15.39 9.04 -28.40
C PHE A 569 16.08 9.53 -29.69
N SER A 570 15.54 9.16 -30.87
CA SER A 570 16.06 9.61 -32.15
C SER A 570 15.69 11.06 -32.48
N ALA A 571 14.56 11.57 -31.98
CA ALA A 571 14.10 12.95 -32.24
C ALA A 571 15.00 14.00 -31.57
N ASN A 572 15.76 13.64 -30.54
CA ASN A 572 16.68 14.51 -29.79
C ASN A 572 18.13 14.43 -30.29
N GLY A 573 18.42 13.80 -31.44
CA GLY A 573 19.72 13.85 -32.12
C GLY A 573 20.80 12.89 -31.63
N GLU A 574 20.63 12.22 -30.51
CA GLU A 574 21.50 11.17 -30.00
C GLU A 574 20.70 9.88 -29.82
N ALA A 575 20.74 9.00 -30.82
CA ALA A 575 20.23 7.64 -30.66
C ALA A 575 21.17 6.90 -29.68
N PRO A 576 20.72 6.56 -28.45
CA PRO A 576 21.50 5.66 -27.62
C PRO A 576 21.69 4.36 -28.39
N GLU A 577 22.84 3.73 -28.27
CA GLU A 577 23.05 2.42 -28.83
C GLU A 577 21.87 1.51 -28.43
N PHE A 578 21.24 0.87 -29.40
CA PHE A 578 20.09 0.01 -29.19
C PHE A 578 20.36 -1.08 -28.12
N SER A 579 21.60 -1.53 -28.04
CA SER A 579 22.09 -2.45 -27.01
C SER A 579 22.04 -1.86 -25.59
N ALA A 580 22.34 -0.57 -25.42
CA ALA A 580 22.24 0.11 -24.13
C ALA A 580 20.77 0.31 -23.72
N LEU A 581 19.89 0.61 -24.67
CA LEU A 581 18.46 0.69 -24.45
C LEU A 581 17.89 -0.66 -24.01
N LEU A 582 18.22 -1.76 -24.71
CA LEU A 582 17.80 -3.11 -24.33
C LEU A 582 18.31 -3.52 -22.95
N THR A 583 19.54 -3.14 -22.60
CA THR A 583 20.09 -3.41 -21.26
C THR A 583 19.33 -2.64 -20.17
N ARG A 584 18.93 -1.40 -20.44
CA ARG A 584 18.13 -0.58 -19.50
C ARG A 584 16.70 -1.09 -19.35
N LEU A 585 16.12 -1.61 -20.42
CA LEU A 585 14.77 -2.22 -20.42
C LEU A 585 14.77 -3.68 -19.97
N GLY A 586 15.91 -4.32 -19.87
CA GLY A 586 16.07 -5.73 -19.49
C GLY A 586 15.76 -6.03 -18.02
N GLN A 587 15.53 -5.01 -17.20
CA GLN A 587 15.11 -5.15 -15.80
C GLN A 587 13.70 -4.59 -15.61
N ILE A 588 12.90 -5.22 -14.76
CA ILE A 588 11.61 -4.66 -14.36
C ILE A 588 11.88 -3.39 -13.54
N PRO A 589 11.24 -2.25 -13.89
CA PRO A 589 11.51 -0.97 -13.26
C PRO A 589 11.11 -0.92 -11.78
N ASN A 590 11.68 0.04 -11.06
CA ASN A 590 11.35 0.37 -9.65
C ASN A 590 11.61 -0.74 -8.63
N ILE A 591 12.36 -1.79 -9.00
CA ILE A 591 12.73 -2.87 -8.10
C ILE A 591 14.14 -2.64 -7.57
N ALA A 592 14.28 -2.37 -6.27
CA ALA A 592 15.58 -2.40 -5.62
C ALA A 592 16.12 -3.84 -5.62
N ARG A 593 17.41 -3.99 -6.00
CA ARG A 593 18.07 -5.28 -6.02
C ARG A 593 18.11 -5.90 -4.63
N TYR A 594 18.30 -5.10 -3.60
CA TYR A 594 18.28 -5.51 -2.20
C TYR A 594 17.81 -4.39 -1.31
N ALA A 595 17.15 -4.75 -0.22
CA ALA A 595 16.82 -3.86 0.88
C ALA A 595 17.09 -4.57 2.20
N LEU A 596 17.52 -3.78 3.19
CA LEU A 596 17.89 -4.27 4.51
C LEU A 596 17.19 -3.40 5.57
N ARG A 597 16.73 -4.03 6.64
CA ARG A 597 16.16 -3.34 7.77
C ARG A 597 16.73 -3.90 9.07
N GLY A 598 17.01 -3.02 10.02
CA GLY A 598 17.29 -3.34 11.41
C GLY A 598 16.44 -2.48 12.33
N ALA A 599 15.98 -3.03 13.43
CA ALA A 599 15.26 -2.28 14.46
C ALA A 599 15.50 -2.87 15.85
N PHE A 600 15.31 -2.04 16.85
CA PHE A 600 15.22 -2.48 18.24
C PHE A 600 14.03 -1.84 18.94
N ASN A 601 13.45 -2.55 19.88
CA ASN A 601 12.44 -2.08 20.82
C ASN A 601 12.93 -2.34 22.22
N TYR A 602 12.93 -1.31 23.05
CA TYR A 602 13.31 -1.38 24.44
C TYR A 602 12.18 -0.84 25.31
N ALA A 603 11.78 -1.59 26.34
CA ALA A 603 10.75 -1.19 27.28
C ALA A 603 11.28 -1.34 28.72
N LEU A 604 11.17 -0.28 29.49
CA LEU A 604 11.61 -0.22 30.89
C LEU A 604 10.53 0.39 31.76
N PRO A 605 10.00 -0.34 32.75
CA PRO A 605 9.10 0.26 33.75
C PRO A 605 9.87 1.24 34.66
N ILE A 606 9.32 2.44 34.85
CA ILE A 606 9.87 3.51 35.69
C ILE A 606 8.77 3.98 36.65
N GLY A 607 8.66 3.33 37.81
CA GLY A 607 7.57 3.57 38.75
C GLY A 607 6.22 3.16 38.16
N ASP A 608 5.28 4.09 38.08
CA ASP A 608 3.94 3.86 37.49
C ASP A 608 3.88 4.16 35.98
N GLU A 609 5.00 4.45 35.36
CA GLU A 609 5.12 4.78 33.94
C GLU A 609 6.07 3.81 33.24
N ASP A 610 5.91 3.67 31.92
CA ASP A 610 6.78 2.88 31.06
C ASP A 610 7.58 3.79 30.14
N LEU A 611 8.89 3.60 30.09
CA LEU A 611 9.74 4.16 29.05
C LEU A 611 9.83 3.15 27.90
N ARG A 612 9.36 3.52 26.73
CA ARG A 612 9.50 2.75 25.50
C ARG A 612 10.42 3.49 24.55
N ILE A 613 11.40 2.78 23.97
CA ILE A 613 12.32 3.32 22.95
C ILE A 613 12.32 2.39 21.76
N ASN A 614 12.16 2.94 20.58
CA ASN A 614 12.24 2.22 19.31
C ASN A 614 13.25 2.92 18.40
N GLY A 615 14.16 2.17 17.82
CA GLY A 615 15.07 2.68 16.82
C GLY A 615 15.06 1.80 15.57
N TRP A 616 15.23 2.38 14.39
CA TRP A 616 15.27 1.66 13.12
C TRP A 616 16.26 2.26 12.14
N ALA A 617 16.74 1.41 11.26
CA ALA A 617 17.48 1.77 10.06
C ALA A 617 16.96 0.91 8.89
N HIS A 618 16.68 1.54 7.77
CA HIS A 618 16.20 0.89 6.55
C HIS A 618 17.06 1.33 5.37
N TYR A 619 17.81 0.42 4.78
CA TYR A 619 18.58 0.63 3.56
C TYR A 619 17.80 0.13 2.36
N VAL A 620 17.66 0.96 1.34
CA VAL A 620 17.07 0.63 0.04
C VAL A 620 18.16 0.71 -1.01
N GLY A 621 18.46 -0.41 -1.63
CA GLY A 621 19.48 -0.52 -2.66
C GLY A 621 19.12 0.15 -3.99
N PRO A 622 20.04 0.17 -4.97
CA PRO A 622 19.80 0.81 -6.26
C PRO A 622 18.71 0.12 -7.07
N SER A 623 17.95 0.94 -7.78
CA SER A 623 16.95 0.53 -8.78
C SER A 623 16.95 1.50 -9.95
N ARG A 624 16.08 1.28 -10.94
CA ARG A 624 15.95 2.15 -12.12
C ARG A 624 14.50 2.55 -12.34
N LEU A 625 14.33 3.78 -12.78
CA LEU A 625 13.02 4.31 -13.15
C LEU A 625 12.56 3.70 -14.48
N GLY A 626 11.30 3.26 -14.56
CA GLY A 626 10.70 2.69 -15.77
C GLY A 626 10.01 3.69 -16.68
N ILE A 627 9.77 4.90 -16.18
CA ILE A 627 9.10 5.99 -16.88
C ILE A 627 9.80 7.29 -16.50
N GLY A 628 9.74 8.27 -17.36
CA GLY A 628 10.28 9.60 -17.09
C GLY A 628 11.15 10.08 -18.23
N PRO A 629 11.78 11.25 -18.04
CA PRO A 629 12.54 11.95 -19.07
C PRO A 629 13.69 11.12 -19.61
N ILE A 630 14.35 10.42 -18.72
CA ILE A 630 15.46 9.53 -19.05
C ILE A 630 15.08 8.14 -18.57
N LEU A 631 14.70 7.28 -19.50
CA LEU A 631 14.39 5.89 -19.20
C LEU A 631 15.58 5.21 -18.53
N GLY A 632 15.33 4.51 -17.42
CA GLY A 632 16.34 3.80 -16.67
C GLY A 632 17.22 4.71 -15.79
N GLU A 633 16.77 5.93 -15.47
CA GLU A 633 17.45 6.79 -14.49
C GLU A 633 17.63 6.07 -13.16
N GLY A 634 18.81 6.21 -12.57
CA GLY A 634 19.16 5.55 -11.30
C GLY A 634 18.47 6.19 -10.10
N GLN A 635 17.98 5.36 -9.20
CA GLN A 635 17.36 5.76 -7.92
C GLN A 635 17.67 4.73 -6.84
N GLY A 636 17.27 4.99 -5.60
CA GLY A 636 17.62 4.15 -4.46
C GLY A 636 18.96 4.52 -3.85
N ASP A 637 19.66 3.55 -3.25
CA ASP A 637 20.95 3.68 -2.59
C ASP A 637 20.94 4.71 -1.45
N TYR A 638 20.02 4.53 -0.50
CA TYR A 638 19.88 5.41 0.65
C TYR A 638 19.54 4.64 1.93
N VAL A 639 19.84 5.27 3.07
CA VAL A 639 19.47 4.79 4.41
C VAL A 639 18.48 5.75 5.03
N ASP A 640 17.31 5.25 5.45
CA ASP A 640 16.37 5.97 6.31
C ASP A 640 16.54 5.47 7.76
N THR A 641 16.56 6.41 8.69
CA THR A 641 16.81 6.10 10.12
C THR A 641 15.88 6.86 11.01
N GLY A 642 15.57 6.29 12.17
CA GLY A 642 14.75 6.99 13.14
C GLY A 642 14.89 6.44 14.55
N LEU A 643 14.50 7.27 15.50
CA LEU A 643 14.46 6.98 16.93
C LEU A 643 13.19 7.59 17.50
N ALA A 644 12.45 6.81 18.28
CA ALA A 644 11.29 7.27 19.00
C ALA A 644 11.39 6.85 20.48
N ALA A 645 10.96 7.71 21.38
CA ALA A 645 10.84 7.42 22.80
C ALA A 645 9.49 7.90 23.32
N ARG A 646 8.84 7.13 24.19
CA ARG A 646 7.63 7.52 24.91
C ARG A 646 7.78 7.18 26.38
N LEU A 647 7.52 8.17 27.21
CA LEU A 647 7.39 8.01 28.66
C LEU A 647 5.93 8.25 29.04
N GLY A 648 5.31 7.31 29.72
CA GLY A 648 3.92 7.44 30.16
C GLY A 648 3.30 6.10 30.53
N ASN A 649 2.00 6.13 30.81
CA ASN A 649 1.17 4.96 31.11
C ASN A 649 0.01 4.84 30.10
N GLU A 650 -0.99 4.02 30.43
CA GLU A 650 -2.19 3.84 29.57
C GLU A 650 -3.05 5.11 29.45
N ARG A 651 -2.95 6.04 30.40
CA ARG A 651 -3.78 7.25 30.46
C ARG A 651 -3.11 8.48 29.87
N ARG A 652 -1.80 8.54 29.87
CA ARG A 652 -1.06 9.72 29.36
C ARG A 652 0.36 9.35 28.98
N GLY A 653 0.89 10.05 28.02
CA GLY A 653 2.27 9.89 27.60
C GLY A 653 2.84 11.13 26.94
N LEU A 654 4.15 11.22 27.00
CA LEU A 654 4.95 12.19 26.26
C LEU A 654 5.85 11.42 25.30
N SER A 655 5.79 11.75 24.02
CA SER A 655 6.57 11.10 22.97
C SER A 655 7.53 12.08 22.32
N VAL A 656 8.72 11.62 22.02
CA VAL A 656 9.72 12.33 21.22
C VAL A 656 10.14 11.43 20.09
N THR A 657 10.07 11.90 18.84
CA THR A 657 10.45 11.14 17.66
C THR A 657 11.40 11.94 16.80
N LEU A 658 12.48 11.31 16.37
CA LEU A 658 13.46 11.86 15.45
C LEU A 658 13.54 10.97 14.21
N THR A 659 13.08 11.48 13.07
CA THR A 659 13.13 10.77 11.78
C THR A 659 14.29 11.31 10.94
N ASN A 660 14.81 10.46 10.04
CA ASN A 660 16.04 10.73 9.28
C ASN A 660 17.19 11.20 10.18
N LEU A 661 17.49 10.41 11.20
CA LEU A 661 18.49 10.73 12.24
C LEU A 661 19.86 11.11 11.64
N LEU A 662 20.26 10.46 10.54
CA LEU A 662 21.54 10.70 9.87
C LEU A 662 21.50 11.88 8.90
N ASP A 663 20.35 12.53 8.71
CA ASP A 663 20.11 13.59 7.73
C ASP A 663 20.53 13.16 6.30
N ALA A 664 20.24 11.91 5.98
CA ALA A 664 20.54 11.35 4.66
C ALA A 664 19.65 12.02 3.60
N ARG A 665 20.24 12.29 2.43
CA ARG A 665 19.51 12.99 1.36
C ARG A 665 18.82 12.03 0.43
N GLY A 666 19.45 10.95 0.01
CA GLY A 666 18.90 9.88 -0.80
C GLY A 666 18.14 10.29 -2.06
N ASN A 667 17.94 9.38 -2.98
CA ASN A 667 16.99 9.51 -4.08
C ASN A 667 15.97 8.38 -3.98
N ARG A 668 14.83 8.64 -3.35
CA ARG A 668 13.80 7.61 -3.18
C ARG A 668 13.12 7.26 -4.49
N PHE A 669 13.03 8.25 -5.41
CA PHE A 669 12.34 8.12 -6.68
C PHE A 669 12.77 9.20 -7.66
N ALA A 670 13.11 8.82 -8.90
CA ALA A 670 13.73 9.70 -9.89
C ALA A 670 12.74 10.34 -10.90
N LEU A 671 11.42 10.20 -10.72
CA LEU A 671 10.48 10.69 -11.71
C LEU A 671 10.24 12.17 -11.47
N GLY A 672 10.07 12.92 -10.78
CA GLY A 672 9.66 14.33 -10.74
C GLY A 672 8.41 14.60 -11.58
N THR A 673 8.58 15.23 -12.73
CA THR A 673 7.51 15.37 -13.74
C THR A 673 7.75 14.40 -14.90
N PRO A 674 6.70 13.91 -15.61
CA PRO A 674 6.90 13.11 -16.82
C PRO A 674 7.40 13.94 -18.01
N PHE A 675 7.34 15.28 -17.93
CA PHE A 675 7.81 16.20 -18.94
C PHE A 675 9.22 16.64 -18.64
N VAL A 676 10.12 16.55 -19.63
CA VAL A 676 11.50 16.99 -19.47
C VAL A 676 12.05 17.55 -20.75
N GLU A 677 12.82 18.57 -20.57
CA GLU A 677 13.72 19.08 -21.56
C GLU A 677 15.17 18.87 -21.17
N GLY A 678 15.95 18.36 -22.14
CA GLY A 678 17.38 18.13 -21.97
C GLY A 678 17.71 16.95 -21.05
N SER A 679 18.86 17.02 -20.40
CA SER A 679 19.42 16.00 -19.50
C SER A 679 19.05 16.21 -18.02
N ALA A 680 18.08 17.09 -17.72
CA ALA A 680 17.71 17.40 -16.34
C ALA A 680 17.12 16.16 -15.64
N GLY A 681 17.78 15.70 -14.60
CA GLY A 681 17.31 14.61 -13.73
C GLY A 681 16.58 15.15 -12.49
N TYR A 682 15.72 14.31 -11.93
CA TYR A 682 15.00 14.61 -10.70
C TYR A 682 15.33 13.59 -9.62
N LEU A 683 15.10 13.98 -8.38
CA LEU A 683 15.19 13.11 -7.23
C LEU A 683 14.08 13.43 -6.23
N THR A 684 13.57 12.41 -5.56
CA THR A 684 12.71 12.61 -4.40
C THR A 684 13.55 12.42 -3.15
N PRO A 685 13.91 13.51 -2.45
CA PRO A 685 14.77 13.41 -1.29
C PRO A 685 14.02 12.74 -0.12
N LEU A 686 14.77 12.15 0.80
CA LEU A 686 14.26 11.91 2.14
C LEU A 686 13.87 13.25 2.76
N ARG A 687 12.77 13.27 3.52
CA ARG A 687 12.47 14.43 4.35
C ARG A 687 13.67 14.68 5.28
N PRO A 688 14.17 15.91 5.40
CA PRO A 688 15.29 16.21 6.28
C PRO A 688 15.01 15.81 7.72
N ARG A 689 16.02 15.75 8.54
CA ARG A 689 15.89 15.41 9.96
C ARG A 689 14.72 16.17 10.59
N THR A 690 13.77 15.44 11.16
CA THR A 690 12.55 16.02 11.74
C THR A 690 12.40 15.56 13.18
N LEU A 691 12.30 16.51 14.10
CA LEU A 691 11.96 16.27 15.49
C LEU A 691 10.45 16.50 15.69
N ARG A 692 9.77 15.54 16.30
CA ARG A 692 8.38 15.64 16.71
C ARG A 692 8.27 15.42 18.22
N ILE A 693 7.50 16.27 18.88
CA ILE A 693 7.13 16.11 20.31
C ILE A 693 5.60 16.00 20.33
N ALA A 694 5.08 15.03 21.06
CA ALA A 694 3.64 14.82 21.18
C ALA A 694 3.24 14.40 22.59
N ILE A 695 2.01 14.72 22.92
CA ILE A 695 1.31 14.25 24.10
C ILE A 695 0.11 13.41 23.70
N ASP A 696 -0.14 12.35 24.44
CA ASP A 696 -1.33 11.53 24.34
C ASP A 696 -2.01 11.43 25.70
N VAL A 697 -3.34 11.48 25.68
CA VAL A 697 -4.19 11.32 26.87
C VAL A 697 -5.34 10.39 26.54
N ALA A 698 -5.67 9.51 27.48
CA ALA A 698 -6.78 8.55 27.36
C ALA A 698 -7.61 8.53 28.66
N TYR A 699 -8.93 8.39 28.49
CA TYR A 699 -9.91 8.29 29.57
C TYR A 699 -10.79 7.07 29.39
#